data_f972d4905537e3e0faa7e8f539e51850
#
_entry.id   f972d4905537e3e0faa7e8f539e51850
#
_cell.length_a   1.000
_cell.length_b   1.000
_cell.length_c   1.000
_cell.angle_alpha   90.00
_cell.angle_beta   90.00
_cell.angle_gamma   90.00
#
_symmetry.space_group_name_H-M   'P 1'
#
loop_
_entity.id
_entity.type
_entity.pdbx_description
1 polymer ?
#
loop_
_entity_poly.entity_id
_entity_poly.type
_entity_poly.pdbx_seq_one_letter_code
_entity_poly.pdbx_strand_id
1 'polypeptide(L)'
;MRFVLLLAFAWLFCRVSASAAEPELFESKIRPLLIARCHACHTDTASGGLRLDSRAALLKGGKSGPAIIAGKPDESLLIQAVAHKHATLKMPPAGQLDPQDVLNLATWVKDGAVWPESPREFFLSKVKPVLDANCMGCHGDAARAGLKLDSRESALKGGKSGPALVPGDPQKSLLMQAVRQDHDTLKMPPAGRLSDDTIANLGQWVKDGAIWPEVKGPEVPVYNLRPDQKAFWSFQPIRKPAAPQADRPEWNRNPVDQFIYAKLKEKGLTPGKKADRATLLRRATFDLTGLPATREEIAAFVADQSPDAFERRIDKMLASQQYGERWGRHWLDVVRYADTAGDSADFPVPEMYKYRNYVINSFNKDKPYDQFLREQIAGDLLPAKDDNQRWEHIVATGYITVARRVGVSPTSDRHVTLEDTIGNFGQGMLGLSIGCARCHDHKFDPIPTADYYALYGIFDSTTYPASGEEHNPYRRDMTYRVGKEKAAEILKPFDDAFAPWKKLERKKFDEYQEFQDKKILTPGRSREVVWKELTQVREDLKPFAEAYPPLETAWAASEGKPHDSKIQVYGEPKNTTALVRRGFPLILGGMKVPESETGSGRLELSQWLTDPKNPLPARVIANRIWHYHFGKGIVATTSDFGVRGAAPTHPELLDYLAARFVEDGWSFKKMHKLILLSETYQLASMDIPANSATDPQNNYLWRQNRQRLDAEEITDSIRLLSGTLDLSMGGRHPFPNDRTYFYRQHEPFTGNFESPRRAVYGMQQRIVKNPYLDLFDGPDGNLPMSERRSTTTSLQALYLMNSEFMDHQSALITDKLLAAGKTTPARIEWAYGTIFGRSPRPDEIAQSEAFLKKLPWTSFVHSMLSSNPFLFVD
;
A
#
# COMPACT_ATOMS: atom_id res chain seq x y z
N MET A 1 -46.73 21.18 -90.49
CA MET A 1 -48.24 20.91 -90.46
C MET A 1 -48.64 20.70 -89.00
N ARG A 2 -49.63 21.56 -88.59
CA ARG A 2 -50.55 21.46 -87.44
C ARG A 2 -49.91 21.38 -86.08
N PHE A 3 -49.98 22.55 -85.34
CA PHE A 3 -51.05 23.10 -84.52
C PHE A 3 -51.57 22.12 -83.49
N VAL A 4 -51.50 22.45 -82.21
CA VAL A 4 -52.56 22.89 -81.28
C VAL A 4 -51.95 23.18 -79.85
N LEU A 5 -51.96 24.42 -79.42
CA LEU A 5 -52.57 25.15 -78.29
C LEU A 5 -52.29 24.58 -76.87
N LEU A 6 -51.54 25.29 -76.08
CA LEU A 6 -51.89 26.04 -74.85
C LEU A 6 -53.02 25.51 -73.99
N LEU A 7 -52.69 25.14 -72.76
CA LEU A 7 -53.47 25.52 -71.57
C LEU A 7 -52.51 25.61 -70.38
N ALA A 8 -52.32 26.84 -69.92
CA ALA A 8 -51.61 27.17 -68.65
C ALA A 8 -52.50 26.82 -67.47
N PHE A 9 -52.06 25.95 -66.64
CA PHE A 9 -52.52 25.85 -65.26
C PHE A 9 -51.43 26.29 -64.33
N ALA A 10 -51.58 27.54 -63.86
CA ALA A 10 -50.81 28.10 -62.76
C ALA A 10 -51.08 27.33 -61.46
N TRP A 11 -50.23 26.41 -61.09
CA TRP A 11 -50.20 25.91 -59.73
C TRP A 11 -49.46 26.92 -58.89
N LEU A 12 -50.21 27.68 -58.14
CA LEU A 12 -49.78 28.54 -57.09
C LEU A 12 -49.26 27.64 -55.94
N PHE A 13 -47.92 27.32 -55.95
CA PHE A 13 -47.29 26.72 -54.80
C PHE A 13 -47.27 27.80 -53.69
N CYS A 14 -48.27 27.70 -52.84
CA CYS A 14 -48.21 28.32 -51.51
C CYS A 14 -47.07 27.64 -50.78
N ARG A 15 -45.85 28.18 -50.88
CA ARG A 15 -44.78 27.89 -49.91
C ARG A 15 -45.33 28.38 -48.57
N VAL A 16 -45.87 27.46 -47.76
CA VAL A 16 -45.90 27.64 -46.34
C VAL A 16 -44.44 27.73 -45.92
N SER A 17 -43.96 28.95 -45.76
CA SER A 17 -42.75 29.24 -45.00
C SER A 17 -43.00 28.62 -43.62
N ALA A 18 -42.42 27.47 -43.34
CA ALA A 18 -42.27 27.04 -41.98
C ALA A 18 -41.49 28.16 -41.29
N SER A 19 -42.23 28.96 -40.53
CA SER A 19 -41.66 29.93 -39.63
C SER A 19 -40.66 29.14 -38.78
N ALA A 20 -39.40 29.46 -38.89
CA ALA A 20 -38.42 28.95 -38.01
C ALA A 20 -38.88 29.33 -36.59
N ALA A 21 -39.41 28.33 -35.85
CA ALA A 21 -39.85 28.54 -34.48
C ALA A 21 -38.69 29.17 -33.73
N GLU A 22 -38.93 30.34 -33.21
CA GLU A 22 -37.87 31.25 -32.76
C GLU A 22 -37.07 30.60 -31.62
N PRO A 23 -35.79 30.39 -31.75
CA PRO A 23 -34.89 30.00 -30.65
C PRO A 23 -35.05 30.88 -29.42
N GLU A 24 -35.50 32.09 -29.62
CA GLU A 24 -35.74 33.15 -28.64
C GLU A 24 -36.86 32.79 -27.62
N LEU A 25 -37.97 32.16 -28.02
CA LEU A 25 -39.01 31.72 -27.08
C LEU A 25 -38.50 30.67 -26.12
N PHE A 26 -37.74 29.70 -26.63
CA PHE A 26 -37.18 28.63 -25.78
C PHE A 26 -36.17 29.15 -24.76
N GLU A 27 -35.20 29.93 -25.17
CA GLU A 27 -34.17 30.47 -24.28
C GLU A 27 -34.69 31.51 -23.30
N SER A 28 -35.66 32.38 -23.73
CA SER A 28 -36.16 33.47 -22.89
C SER A 28 -37.27 33.04 -21.94
N LYS A 29 -38.04 31.98 -22.25
CA LYS A 29 -39.26 31.59 -21.50
C LYS A 29 -39.26 30.13 -21.07
N ILE A 30 -38.97 29.21 -21.98
CA ILE A 30 -39.13 27.77 -21.70
C ILE A 30 -37.97 27.19 -20.83
N ARG A 31 -36.74 27.41 -21.23
CA ARG A 31 -35.57 26.89 -20.48
C ARG A 31 -35.53 27.43 -19.05
N PRO A 32 -35.68 28.73 -18.75
CA PRO A 32 -35.74 29.25 -17.40
C PRO A 32 -36.86 28.65 -16.55
N LEU A 33 -38.06 28.48 -17.16
CA LEU A 33 -39.19 27.87 -16.49
C LEU A 33 -38.94 26.41 -16.10
N LEU A 34 -38.42 25.60 -17.02
CA LEU A 34 -38.02 24.20 -16.74
C LEU A 34 -37.00 24.11 -15.61
N ILE A 35 -35.96 24.95 -15.63
CA ILE A 35 -34.96 25.01 -14.58
C ILE A 35 -35.57 25.36 -13.24
N ALA A 36 -36.38 26.43 -13.18
CA ALA A 36 -36.90 26.96 -11.93
C ALA A 36 -37.98 26.08 -11.29
N ARG A 37 -38.79 25.35 -12.11
CA ARG A 37 -40.00 24.68 -11.62
C ARG A 37 -40.00 23.16 -11.76
N CYS A 38 -39.09 22.58 -12.58
CA CYS A 38 -39.17 21.17 -12.95
C CYS A 38 -37.87 20.40 -12.66
N HIS A 39 -36.70 21.03 -12.85
CA HIS A 39 -35.39 20.32 -12.80
C HIS A 39 -35.07 19.76 -11.43
N ALA A 40 -35.51 20.40 -10.34
CA ALA A 40 -35.28 19.91 -8.98
C ALA A 40 -35.76 18.46 -8.75
N CYS A 41 -36.80 18.05 -9.46
CA CYS A 41 -37.39 16.71 -9.34
C CYS A 41 -37.16 15.82 -10.59
N HIS A 42 -36.95 16.44 -11.75
CA HIS A 42 -36.95 15.76 -13.05
C HIS A 42 -35.62 15.90 -13.81
N THR A 43 -34.50 15.94 -13.09
CA THR A 43 -33.12 15.75 -13.62
C THR A 43 -32.49 14.55 -12.95
N ASP A 44 -31.62 14.73 -12.00
CA ASP A 44 -30.85 13.65 -11.34
C ASP A 44 -31.76 12.71 -10.51
N THR A 45 -32.78 13.28 -9.85
CA THR A 45 -33.77 12.51 -9.08
C THR A 45 -34.71 11.70 -9.97
N ALA A 46 -34.92 12.12 -11.24
CA ALA A 46 -35.76 11.47 -12.24
C ALA A 46 -37.12 10.97 -11.68
N SER A 47 -37.83 11.79 -10.94
CA SER A 47 -39.10 11.44 -10.29
C SER A 47 -40.09 10.85 -11.30
N GLY A 48 -40.67 9.68 -11.00
CA GLY A 48 -41.47 8.93 -11.93
C GLY A 48 -40.76 8.40 -13.17
N GLY A 49 -39.43 8.36 -13.15
CA GLY A 49 -38.57 7.95 -14.28
C GLY A 49 -38.51 9.00 -15.39
N LEU A 50 -39.02 10.20 -15.15
CA LEU A 50 -39.07 11.28 -16.14
C LEU A 50 -37.91 12.25 -15.94
N ARG A 51 -37.19 12.56 -17.03
CA ARG A 51 -36.21 13.63 -17.10
C ARG A 51 -36.71 14.73 -18.04
N LEU A 52 -36.49 16.00 -17.64
CA LEU A 52 -36.91 17.19 -18.39
C LEU A 52 -35.69 18.08 -18.75
N ASP A 53 -34.52 17.49 -18.86
CA ASP A 53 -33.25 18.17 -19.13
C ASP A 53 -32.80 18.10 -20.61
N SER A 54 -33.51 17.38 -21.43
CA SER A 54 -33.24 17.31 -22.87
C SER A 54 -34.49 16.95 -23.67
N ARG A 55 -34.51 17.38 -24.93
CA ARG A 55 -35.62 17.03 -25.86
C ARG A 55 -35.80 15.51 -25.98
N ALA A 56 -34.71 14.76 -26.07
CA ALA A 56 -34.74 13.31 -26.15
C ALA A 56 -35.40 12.67 -24.92
N ALA A 57 -35.12 13.19 -23.74
CA ALA A 57 -35.70 12.73 -22.48
C ALA A 57 -37.20 13.03 -22.40
N LEU A 58 -37.61 14.20 -22.82
CA LEU A 58 -39.05 14.59 -22.89
C LEU A 58 -39.82 13.69 -23.87
N LEU A 59 -39.27 13.41 -25.04
CA LEU A 59 -39.89 12.53 -26.03
C LEU A 59 -39.92 11.07 -25.55
N LYS A 60 -38.90 10.60 -24.82
CA LYS A 60 -38.87 9.28 -24.20
C LYS A 60 -39.89 9.17 -23.07
N GLY A 61 -39.99 10.23 -22.24
CA GLY A 61 -40.90 10.31 -21.10
C GLY A 61 -40.50 9.45 -19.92
N GLY A 62 -41.43 9.22 -19.03
CA GLY A 62 -41.25 8.44 -17.78
C GLY A 62 -42.19 7.22 -17.72
N LYS A 63 -42.50 6.77 -16.52
CA LYS A 63 -43.44 5.63 -16.28
C LYS A 63 -44.81 5.80 -16.88
N SER A 64 -45.28 7.04 -17.06
CA SER A 64 -46.60 7.36 -17.64
C SER A 64 -46.58 7.57 -19.15
N GLY A 65 -45.45 7.38 -19.81
CA GLY A 65 -45.27 7.58 -21.26
C GLY A 65 -44.53 8.88 -21.60
N PRO A 66 -44.47 9.25 -22.91
CA PRO A 66 -43.85 10.47 -23.41
C PRO A 66 -44.40 11.73 -22.74
N ALA A 67 -43.46 12.60 -22.28
CA ALA A 67 -43.90 13.86 -21.64
C ALA A 67 -44.46 14.86 -22.66
N ILE A 68 -43.93 14.86 -23.88
CA ILE A 68 -44.38 15.69 -24.98
C ILE A 68 -44.59 14.87 -26.25
N ILE A 69 -45.57 15.30 -27.06
CA ILE A 69 -45.75 14.87 -28.45
C ILE A 69 -45.58 16.13 -29.28
N ALA A 70 -44.49 16.22 -30.03
CA ALA A 70 -44.18 17.40 -30.84
C ALA A 70 -45.32 17.75 -31.81
N GLY A 71 -45.73 19.00 -31.87
CA GLY A 71 -46.84 19.49 -32.66
C GLY A 71 -48.23 19.28 -32.02
N LYS A 72 -48.33 18.55 -30.88
CA LYS A 72 -49.59 18.17 -30.26
C LYS A 72 -49.64 18.52 -28.76
N PRO A 73 -49.84 19.77 -28.42
CA PRO A 73 -49.83 20.20 -27.03
C PRO A 73 -50.92 19.53 -26.19
N ASP A 74 -52.14 19.39 -26.70
CA ASP A 74 -53.27 18.82 -25.96
C ASP A 74 -53.09 17.32 -25.65
N GLU A 75 -52.34 16.59 -26.49
CA GLU A 75 -52.01 15.17 -26.28
C GLU A 75 -50.75 14.99 -25.40
N SER A 76 -50.01 16.06 -25.08
CA SER A 76 -48.76 16.02 -24.33
C SER A 76 -48.99 15.97 -22.82
N LEU A 77 -48.53 14.92 -22.15
CA LEU A 77 -48.67 14.74 -20.70
C LEU A 77 -48.09 15.91 -19.89
N LEU A 78 -47.01 16.51 -20.33
CA LEU A 78 -46.43 17.70 -19.70
C LEU A 78 -47.46 18.82 -19.64
N ILE A 79 -48.13 19.16 -20.78
CA ILE A 79 -49.13 20.25 -20.87
C ILE A 79 -50.33 19.92 -20.02
N GLN A 80 -50.84 18.70 -20.08
CA GLN A 80 -51.99 18.27 -19.27
C GLN A 80 -51.68 18.34 -17.76
N ALA A 81 -50.46 17.95 -17.35
CA ALA A 81 -50.02 17.95 -15.95
C ALA A 81 -49.86 19.37 -15.39
N VAL A 82 -49.20 20.28 -16.15
CA VAL A 82 -48.96 21.67 -15.69
C VAL A 82 -50.22 22.53 -15.76
N ALA A 83 -51.17 22.21 -16.66
CA ALA A 83 -52.46 22.83 -16.71
C ALA A 83 -53.48 22.26 -15.69
N HIS A 84 -53.11 21.24 -14.92
CA HIS A 84 -53.91 20.48 -13.96
C HIS A 84 -55.14 19.83 -14.60
N LYS A 85 -55.11 19.57 -15.92
CA LYS A 85 -56.16 18.89 -16.66
C LYS A 85 -56.12 17.38 -16.64
N HIS A 86 -54.95 16.79 -16.26
CA HIS A 86 -54.83 15.35 -16.13
C HIS A 86 -55.46 14.84 -14.82
N ALA A 87 -56.13 13.71 -14.88
CA ALA A 87 -56.90 13.16 -13.77
C ALA A 87 -56.08 12.96 -12.48
N THR A 88 -54.82 12.48 -12.62
CA THR A 88 -53.95 12.10 -11.50
C THR A 88 -52.63 12.84 -11.47
N LEU A 89 -52.12 13.34 -12.60
CA LEU A 89 -50.86 14.06 -12.68
C LEU A 89 -51.07 15.55 -12.61
N LYS A 90 -50.73 16.16 -11.48
CA LYS A 90 -50.78 17.61 -11.28
C LYS A 90 -49.38 18.09 -10.91
N MET A 91 -48.77 18.90 -11.79
CA MET A 91 -47.41 19.39 -11.64
C MET A 91 -47.35 20.92 -11.84
N PRO A 92 -46.44 21.61 -11.19
CA PRO A 92 -45.61 21.10 -10.08
C PRO A 92 -46.46 20.89 -8.80
N PRO A 93 -45.98 20.06 -7.82
CA PRO A 93 -46.75 19.79 -6.59
C PRO A 93 -47.02 21.03 -5.72
N ALA A 94 -46.22 22.08 -5.87
CA ALA A 94 -46.36 23.35 -5.14
C ALA A 94 -47.51 24.24 -5.61
N GLY A 95 -48.24 23.84 -6.68
CA GLY A 95 -49.37 24.62 -7.25
C GLY A 95 -49.29 24.70 -8.77
N GLN A 96 -50.38 25.13 -9.39
CA GLN A 96 -50.49 25.31 -10.83
C GLN A 96 -49.55 26.41 -11.34
N LEU A 97 -48.98 26.25 -12.51
CA LEU A 97 -48.19 27.30 -13.19
C LEU A 97 -49.09 28.47 -13.60
N ASP A 98 -48.48 29.65 -13.75
CA ASP A 98 -49.12 30.80 -14.33
C ASP A 98 -49.72 30.43 -15.70
N PRO A 99 -50.96 30.87 -16.02
CA PRO A 99 -51.60 30.59 -17.32
C PRO A 99 -50.75 30.99 -18.53
N GLN A 100 -49.92 32.04 -18.40
CA GLN A 100 -49.05 32.46 -19.48
C GLN A 100 -47.86 31.48 -19.66
N ASP A 101 -47.33 30.89 -18.57
CA ASP A 101 -46.30 29.87 -18.63
C ASP A 101 -46.81 28.56 -19.26
N VAL A 102 -48.06 28.18 -18.92
CA VAL A 102 -48.72 27.04 -19.56
C VAL A 102 -48.92 27.29 -21.06
N LEU A 103 -49.32 28.52 -21.44
CA LEU A 103 -49.48 28.91 -22.83
C LEU A 103 -48.15 28.91 -23.59
N ASN A 104 -47.08 29.42 -22.98
CA ASN A 104 -45.73 29.39 -23.55
C ASN A 104 -45.26 27.95 -23.81
N LEU A 105 -45.43 27.04 -22.84
CA LEU A 105 -45.09 25.59 -23.00
C LEU A 105 -45.96 24.96 -24.11
N ALA A 106 -47.25 25.23 -24.15
CA ALA A 106 -48.15 24.70 -25.18
C ALA A 106 -47.77 25.21 -26.58
N THR A 107 -47.45 26.51 -26.71
CA THR A 107 -46.95 27.10 -27.96
C THR A 107 -45.65 26.45 -28.39
N TRP A 108 -44.68 26.31 -27.50
CA TRP A 108 -43.45 25.64 -27.80
C TRP A 108 -43.63 24.18 -28.27
N VAL A 109 -44.50 23.41 -27.62
CA VAL A 109 -44.83 22.05 -28.05
C VAL A 109 -45.52 22.04 -29.38
N LYS A 110 -46.44 22.98 -29.63
CA LYS A 110 -47.18 23.15 -30.89
C LYS A 110 -46.24 23.44 -32.05
N ASP A 111 -45.21 24.26 -31.83
CA ASP A 111 -44.18 24.60 -32.83
C ASP A 111 -43.10 23.55 -32.99
N GLY A 112 -43.35 22.31 -32.53
CA GLY A 112 -42.49 21.15 -32.71
C GLY A 112 -41.52 20.86 -31.55
N ALA A 113 -41.66 21.57 -30.42
CA ALA A 113 -40.77 21.43 -29.23
C ALA A 113 -39.29 21.52 -29.60
N VAL A 114 -38.96 22.53 -30.39
CA VAL A 114 -37.57 22.79 -30.79
C VAL A 114 -36.73 23.09 -29.53
N TRP A 115 -35.66 22.37 -29.38
CA TRP A 115 -34.72 22.53 -28.27
C TRP A 115 -33.41 23.05 -28.85
N PRO A 116 -33.14 24.36 -28.81
CA PRO A 116 -31.86 24.89 -29.26
C PRO A 116 -30.73 24.30 -28.43
N GLU A 117 -29.72 23.81 -29.06
CA GLU A 117 -28.52 23.31 -28.40
C GLU A 117 -27.78 24.50 -27.77
N SER A 118 -27.66 24.54 -26.44
CA SER A 118 -26.91 25.61 -25.78
C SER A 118 -25.43 25.52 -26.14
N PRO A 119 -24.67 26.62 -26.09
CA PRO A 119 -23.24 26.58 -26.34
C PRO A 119 -22.48 25.55 -25.47
N ARG A 120 -22.99 25.30 -24.27
CA ARG A 120 -22.47 24.24 -23.36
C ARG A 120 -22.76 22.85 -23.93
N GLU A 121 -23.99 22.58 -24.31
CA GLU A 121 -24.41 21.28 -24.89
C GLU A 121 -23.69 21.04 -26.20
N PHE A 122 -23.56 22.04 -27.06
CA PHE A 122 -22.81 21.96 -28.30
C PHE A 122 -21.33 21.57 -28.05
N PHE A 123 -20.67 22.23 -27.07
CA PHE A 123 -19.30 21.91 -26.69
C PHE A 123 -19.19 20.46 -26.21
N LEU A 124 -20.07 20.03 -25.30
CA LEU A 124 -20.03 18.69 -24.71
C LEU A 124 -20.37 17.58 -25.69
N SER A 125 -21.30 17.84 -26.65
CA SER A 125 -21.76 16.84 -27.60
C SER A 125 -20.95 16.79 -28.90
N LYS A 126 -20.38 17.90 -29.38
CA LYS A 126 -19.74 18.03 -30.69
C LYS A 126 -18.24 18.33 -30.64
N VAL A 127 -17.79 19.09 -29.65
CA VAL A 127 -16.41 19.58 -29.58
C VAL A 127 -15.55 18.73 -28.65
N LYS A 128 -16.00 18.56 -27.40
CA LYS A 128 -15.22 17.84 -26.39
C LYS A 128 -14.84 16.41 -26.77
N PRO A 129 -15.74 15.58 -27.34
CA PRO A 129 -15.38 14.23 -27.78
C PRO A 129 -14.30 14.22 -28.85
N VAL A 130 -14.31 15.24 -29.75
CA VAL A 130 -13.30 15.38 -30.80
C VAL A 130 -11.94 15.74 -30.19
N LEU A 131 -11.90 16.70 -29.27
CA LEU A 131 -10.68 17.08 -28.55
C LEU A 131 -10.10 15.89 -27.77
N ASP A 132 -10.94 15.18 -27.03
CA ASP A 132 -10.53 14.02 -26.22
C ASP A 132 -9.94 12.90 -27.10
N ALA A 133 -10.59 12.56 -28.20
CA ALA A 133 -10.18 11.44 -29.04
C ALA A 133 -8.99 11.75 -29.94
N ASN A 134 -8.84 13.01 -30.42
CA ASN A 134 -7.89 13.32 -31.48
C ASN A 134 -6.76 14.28 -31.06
N CYS A 135 -6.90 14.99 -29.93
CA CYS A 135 -5.97 16.05 -29.55
C CYS A 135 -5.30 15.80 -28.20
N MET A 136 -6.05 15.30 -27.21
CA MET A 136 -5.58 15.23 -25.81
C MET A 136 -4.42 14.25 -25.61
N GLY A 137 -4.30 13.19 -26.41
CA GLY A 137 -3.17 12.29 -26.34
C GLY A 137 -1.80 12.94 -26.56
N CYS A 138 -1.76 14.03 -27.32
CA CYS A 138 -0.53 14.82 -27.58
C CYS A 138 -0.52 16.20 -26.93
N HIS A 139 -1.68 16.81 -26.76
CA HIS A 139 -1.87 18.18 -26.29
C HIS A 139 -2.62 18.25 -24.94
N GLY A 140 -2.66 17.18 -24.19
CA GLY A 140 -3.02 17.14 -22.78
C GLY A 140 -1.75 17.24 -21.92
N ASP A 141 -1.50 16.26 -21.06
CA ASP A 141 -0.34 16.24 -20.16
C ASP A 141 1.00 16.22 -20.91
N ALA A 142 1.07 15.56 -22.06
CA ALA A 142 2.27 15.51 -22.90
C ALA A 142 2.71 16.89 -23.44
N ALA A 143 1.80 17.87 -23.50
CA ALA A 143 2.05 19.26 -23.91
C ALA A 143 3.00 19.39 -25.12
N ARG A 144 2.82 18.58 -26.19
CA ARG A 144 3.71 18.61 -27.34
C ARG A 144 3.80 20.02 -27.96
N ALA A 145 5.00 20.44 -28.29
CA ALA A 145 5.32 21.79 -28.74
C ALA A 145 4.87 22.91 -27.75
N GLY A 146 4.70 22.58 -26.46
CA GLY A 146 4.25 23.51 -25.44
C GLY A 146 2.76 23.84 -25.49
N LEU A 147 1.98 23.22 -26.39
CA LEU A 147 0.54 23.44 -26.51
C LEU A 147 -0.23 22.45 -25.60
N LYS A 148 -1.13 22.98 -24.78
CA LYS A 148 -2.17 22.25 -24.07
C LYS A 148 -3.56 22.65 -24.57
N LEU A 149 -4.44 21.66 -24.73
CA LEU A 149 -5.83 21.82 -25.12
C LEU A 149 -6.77 21.24 -24.04
N ASP A 150 -6.35 21.30 -22.78
CA ASP A 150 -7.07 20.83 -21.60
C ASP A 150 -8.02 21.86 -21.00
N SER A 151 -7.83 23.13 -21.33
CA SER A 151 -8.66 24.24 -20.88
C SER A 151 -8.71 25.36 -21.91
N ARG A 152 -9.73 26.25 -21.77
CA ARG A 152 -9.81 27.43 -22.60
C ARG A 152 -8.59 28.33 -22.43
N GLU A 153 -8.13 28.52 -21.19
CA GLU A 153 -6.97 29.34 -20.87
C GLU A 153 -5.71 28.82 -21.57
N SER A 154 -5.45 27.51 -21.46
CA SER A 154 -4.30 26.86 -22.11
C SER A 154 -4.36 27.00 -23.63
N ALA A 155 -5.54 26.83 -24.23
CA ALA A 155 -5.73 26.92 -25.67
C ALA A 155 -5.56 28.36 -26.18
N LEU A 156 -5.99 29.38 -25.41
CA LEU A 156 -5.79 30.78 -25.70
C LEU A 156 -4.32 31.19 -25.53
N LYS A 157 -3.62 30.67 -24.52
CA LYS A 157 -2.16 30.86 -24.33
C LYS A 157 -1.37 30.26 -25.49
N GLY A 158 -1.81 29.07 -25.96
CA GLY A 158 -1.19 28.38 -27.10
C GLY A 158 0.15 27.72 -26.77
N GLY A 159 0.92 27.39 -27.82
CA GLY A 159 2.22 26.76 -27.75
C GLY A 159 3.32 27.55 -28.42
N LYS A 160 4.39 26.89 -28.87
CA LYS A 160 5.52 27.52 -29.56
C LYS A 160 5.13 28.30 -30.83
N SER A 161 4.01 27.91 -31.48
CA SER A 161 3.53 28.57 -32.70
C SER A 161 2.54 29.72 -32.43
N GLY A 162 2.23 30.02 -31.17
CA GLY A 162 1.25 31.01 -30.74
C GLY A 162 -0.09 30.45 -30.23
N PRO A 163 -1.11 31.32 -30.05
CA PRO A 163 -2.43 30.93 -29.56
C PRO A 163 -3.11 29.90 -30.46
N ALA A 164 -3.64 28.84 -29.91
CA ALA A 164 -4.38 27.84 -30.67
C ALA A 164 -5.77 28.29 -31.07
N LEU A 165 -6.38 29.18 -30.28
CA LEU A 165 -7.74 29.72 -30.48
C LEU A 165 -7.70 31.25 -30.55
N VAL A 166 -8.46 31.80 -31.50
CA VAL A 166 -8.87 33.19 -31.55
C VAL A 166 -10.40 33.20 -31.51
N PRO A 167 -11.02 33.46 -30.34
CA PRO A 167 -12.48 33.41 -30.19
C PRO A 167 -13.18 34.35 -31.20
N GLY A 168 -14.22 33.85 -31.85
CA GLY A 168 -14.94 34.56 -32.89
C GLY A 168 -14.31 34.54 -34.28
N ASP A 169 -13.06 34.11 -34.40
CA ASP A 169 -12.34 34.12 -35.70
C ASP A 169 -11.74 32.73 -36.01
N PRO A 170 -12.49 31.85 -36.68
CA PRO A 170 -12.00 30.53 -37.07
C PRO A 170 -10.88 30.58 -38.12
N GLN A 171 -10.74 31.67 -38.85
CA GLN A 171 -9.69 31.81 -39.87
C GLN A 171 -8.31 32.09 -39.25
N LYS A 172 -8.29 32.85 -38.15
CA LYS A 172 -7.07 33.18 -37.42
C LYS A 172 -6.68 32.16 -36.36
N SER A 173 -7.57 31.22 -36.04
CA SER A 173 -7.28 30.18 -35.06
C SER A 173 -6.38 29.09 -35.60
N LEU A 174 -5.16 28.95 -35.03
CA LEU A 174 -4.20 27.93 -35.45
C LEU A 174 -4.78 26.50 -35.35
N LEU A 175 -5.62 26.22 -34.38
CA LEU A 175 -6.34 24.95 -34.29
C LEU A 175 -7.13 24.68 -35.57
N MET A 176 -7.87 25.67 -36.07
CA MET A 176 -8.70 25.51 -37.26
C MET A 176 -7.86 25.37 -38.52
N GLN A 177 -6.79 26.15 -38.63
CA GLN A 177 -5.86 26.02 -39.76
C GLN A 177 -5.19 24.64 -39.79
N ALA A 178 -4.79 24.12 -38.63
CA ALA A 178 -4.14 22.83 -38.51
C ALA A 178 -5.11 21.66 -38.85
N VAL A 179 -6.38 21.69 -38.37
CA VAL A 179 -7.35 20.61 -38.64
C VAL A 179 -7.94 20.67 -40.05
N ARG A 180 -7.99 21.83 -40.68
CA ARG A 180 -8.32 21.97 -42.10
C ARG A 180 -7.17 21.56 -43.03
N GLN A 181 -5.95 21.50 -42.46
CA GLN A 181 -4.71 21.29 -43.19
C GLN A 181 -4.32 22.43 -44.11
N ASP A 182 -4.82 23.63 -43.86
CA ASP A 182 -4.57 24.86 -44.61
C ASP A 182 -3.23 25.52 -44.22
N HIS A 183 -2.58 25.08 -43.13
CA HIS A 183 -1.31 25.62 -42.67
C HIS A 183 -0.13 24.87 -43.34
N ASP A 184 0.90 25.59 -43.76
CA ASP A 184 2.02 25.00 -44.49
C ASP A 184 2.73 23.85 -43.75
N THR A 185 2.91 24.03 -42.43
CA THR A 185 3.68 23.10 -41.59
C THR A 185 2.88 22.40 -40.50
N LEU A 186 1.69 22.92 -40.10
CA LEU A 186 0.88 22.37 -39.04
C LEU A 186 -0.29 21.63 -39.64
N LYS A 187 -0.22 20.28 -39.67
CA LYS A 187 -1.28 19.41 -40.14
C LYS A 187 -1.67 18.46 -39.00
N MET A 188 -2.88 18.63 -38.45
CA MET A 188 -3.35 17.90 -37.29
C MET A 188 -4.77 17.30 -37.54
N PRO A 189 -5.09 16.17 -36.92
CA PRO A 189 -4.18 15.27 -36.21
C PRO A 189 -3.25 14.51 -37.17
N PRO A 190 -2.09 13.99 -36.68
CA PRO A 190 -1.13 13.26 -37.55
C PRO A 190 -1.71 11.98 -38.15
N ALA A 191 -2.74 11.41 -37.53
CA ALA A 191 -3.41 10.18 -38.00
C ALA A 191 -4.26 10.38 -39.24
N GLY A 192 -4.48 11.61 -39.69
CA GLY A 192 -5.29 11.94 -40.89
C GLY A 192 -6.22 13.13 -40.67
N ARG A 193 -6.83 13.63 -41.76
CA ARG A 193 -7.75 14.76 -41.72
C ARG A 193 -9.08 14.35 -41.07
N LEU A 194 -9.64 15.20 -40.23
CA LEU A 194 -10.96 15.04 -39.63
C LEU A 194 -12.06 15.17 -40.69
N SER A 195 -13.25 14.61 -40.42
CA SER A 195 -14.39 14.76 -41.33
C SER A 195 -14.84 16.23 -41.46
N ASP A 196 -15.43 16.58 -42.61
CA ASP A 196 -15.87 17.94 -42.86
C ASP A 196 -16.91 18.42 -41.85
N ASP A 197 -17.81 17.54 -41.38
CA ASP A 197 -18.76 17.85 -40.33
C ASP A 197 -18.08 18.15 -38.99
N THR A 198 -17.03 17.40 -38.67
CA THR A 198 -16.24 17.63 -37.45
C THR A 198 -15.51 18.97 -37.52
N ILE A 199 -14.91 19.28 -38.67
CA ILE A 199 -14.24 20.56 -38.91
C ILE A 199 -15.24 21.72 -38.85
N ALA A 200 -16.45 21.54 -39.42
CA ALA A 200 -17.53 22.52 -39.37
C ALA A 200 -17.98 22.79 -37.93
N ASN A 201 -18.18 21.74 -37.13
CA ASN A 201 -18.53 21.87 -35.70
C ASN A 201 -17.44 22.61 -34.89
N LEU A 202 -16.17 22.30 -35.08
CA LEU A 202 -15.07 23.03 -34.45
C LEU A 202 -15.03 24.50 -34.88
N GLY A 203 -15.28 24.76 -36.21
CA GLY A 203 -15.35 26.09 -36.77
C GLY A 203 -16.53 26.89 -36.19
N GLN A 204 -17.71 26.29 -36.03
CA GLN A 204 -18.87 26.94 -35.43
C GLN A 204 -18.58 27.26 -33.95
N TRP A 205 -18.05 26.32 -33.19
CA TRP A 205 -17.65 26.56 -31.79
C TRP A 205 -16.68 27.73 -31.64
N VAL A 206 -15.65 27.84 -32.49
CA VAL A 206 -14.71 28.97 -32.46
C VAL A 206 -15.42 30.26 -32.82
N LYS A 207 -16.30 30.24 -33.84
CA LYS A 207 -17.07 31.39 -34.27
C LYS A 207 -17.99 31.90 -33.16
N ASP A 208 -18.58 31.00 -32.35
CA ASP A 208 -19.45 31.32 -31.21
C ASP A 208 -18.66 31.75 -29.97
N GLY A 209 -17.39 32.07 -30.11
CA GLY A 209 -16.50 32.58 -29.05
C GLY A 209 -15.69 31.53 -28.32
N ALA A 210 -15.60 30.30 -28.85
CA ALA A 210 -14.87 29.20 -28.23
C ALA A 210 -15.27 29.03 -26.76
N ILE A 211 -16.60 28.98 -26.52
CA ILE A 211 -17.16 28.80 -25.18
C ILE A 211 -16.73 27.42 -24.69
N TRP A 212 -15.96 27.43 -23.60
CA TRP A 212 -15.45 26.21 -22.94
C TRP A 212 -16.10 26.14 -21.58
N PRO A 213 -17.21 25.42 -21.44
CA PRO A 213 -17.84 25.27 -20.14
C PRO A 213 -16.87 24.66 -19.15
N GLU A 214 -16.79 25.18 -17.95
CA GLU A 214 -16.23 24.43 -16.84
C GLU A 214 -17.09 23.18 -16.68
N VAL A 215 -16.56 22.07 -17.13
CA VAL A 215 -17.11 20.77 -16.78
C VAL A 215 -16.68 20.55 -15.35
N LYS A 216 -17.50 20.89 -14.38
CA LYS A 216 -17.36 20.29 -13.05
C LYS A 216 -17.32 18.79 -13.29
N GLY A 217 -16.17 18.19 -13.07
CA GLY A 217 -16.04 16.74 -13.08
C GLY A 217 -17.08 16.12 -12.16
N PRO A 218 -17.36 14.82 -12.28
CA PRO A 218 -18.27 14.16 -11.35
C PRO A 218 -17.85 14.52 -9.92
N GLU A 219 -18.80 14.94 -9.10
CA GLU A 219 -18.54 15.27 -7.70
C GLU A 219 -18.22 13.99 -6.94
N VAL A 220 -17.28 14.09 -5.99
CA VAL A 220 -16.99 13.00 -5.06
C VAL A 220 -18.26 12.67 -4.28
N PRO A 221 -18.74 11.43 -4.28
CA PRO A 221 -19.91 11.06 -3.49
C PRO A 221 -19.73 11.42 -2.02
N VAL A 222 -20.71 12.08 -1.43
CA VAL A 222 -20.69 12.41 0.01
C VAL A 222 -20.93 11.13 0.80
N TYR A 223 -19.93 10.73 1.58
CA TYR A 223 -20.04 9.61 2.50
C TYR A 223 -20.42 10.12 3.90
N ASN A 224 -21.56 9.69 4.41
CA ASN A 224 -22.05 10.09 5.72
C ASN A 224 -21.75 8.98 6.75
N LEU A 225 -20.85 9.27 7.68
CA LEU A 225 -20.55 8.38 8.80
C LEU A 225 -21.76 8.20 9.71
N ARG A 226 -22.24 6.98 9.86
CA ARG A 226 -23.32 6.62 10.78
C ARG A 226 -22.87 6.68 12.24
N PRO A 227 -23.81 6.89 13.19
CA PRO A 227 -23.49 6.92 14.62
C PRO A 227 -22.82 5.63 15.15
N ASP A 228 -23.27 4.46 14.68
CA ASP A 228 -22.70 3.17 15.04
C ASP A 228 -21.25 3.00 14.57
N GLN A 229 -20.95 3.48 13.36
CA GLN A 229 -19.58 3.48 12.82
C GLN A 229 -18.65 4.38 13.64
N LYS A 230 -19.13 5.58 13.98
CA LYS A 230 -18.36 6.50 14.84
C LYS A 230 -18.16 5.95 16.24
N ALA A 231 -19.14 5.23 16.77
CA ALA A 231 -19.06 4.66 18.13
C ALA A 231 -18.23 3.36 18.22
N PHE A 232 -17.74 2.82 17.10
CA PHE A 232 -16.97 1.59 17.12
C PHE A 232 -15.68 1.76 17.93
N TRP A 233 -15.37 0.77 18.77
CA TRP A 233 -14.37 0.87 19.84
C TRP A 233 -13.00 1.34 19.37
N SER A 234 -12.53 0.86 18.21
CA SER A 234 -11.18 1.14 17.73
C SER A 234 -11.00 2.58 17.23
N PHE A 235 -12.09 3.25 16.84
CA PHE A 235 -12.07 4.64 16.38
C PHE A 235 -12.31 5.65 17.51
N GLN A 236 -12.59 5.17 18.73
CA GLN A 236 -12.74 6.06 19.89
C GLN A 236 -11.39 6.55 20.39
N PRO A 237 -11.32 7.79 20.90
CA PRO A 237 -10.11 8.27 21.55
C PRO A 237 -9.62 7.31 22.63
N ILE A 238 -8.30 7.16 22.74
CA ILE A 238 -7.70 6.37 23.82
C ILE A 238 -8.04 7.02 25.14
N ARG A 239 -8.54 6.23 26.08
CA ARG A 239 -8.78 6.64 27.45
C ARG A 239 -7.87 5.82 28.35
N LYS A 240 -7.14 6.49 29.26
CA LYS A 240 -6.34 5.79 30.26
C LYS A 240 -7.21 5.45 31.46
N PRO A 241 -7.70 4.21 31.60
CA PRO A 241 -8.49 3.82 32.75
C PRO A 241 -7.61 3.70 33.99
N ALA A 242 -8.19 3.94 35.17
CA ALA A 242 -7.52 3.61 36.40
C ALA A 242 -7.40 2.10 36.57
N ALA A 243 -6.23 1.62 36.93
CA ALA A 243 -6.00 0.20 37.18
C ALA A 243 -6.84 -0.26 38.41
N PRO A 244 -7.63 -1.35 38.27
CA PRO A 244 -8.47 -1.84 39.36
C PRO A 244 -7.64 -2.43 40.50
N GLN A 245 -8.11 -2.34 41.73
CA GLN A 245 -7.42 -2.90 42.89
C GLN A 245 -7.65 -4.43 42.96
N ALA A 246 -6.56 -5.17 43.06
CA ALA A 246 -6.62 -6.61 43.33
C ALA A 246 -6.71 -6.87 44.83
N ASP A 247 -7.39 -7.95 45.24
CA ASP A 247 -7.46 -8.41 46.65
C ASP A 247 -6.21 -9.21 47.06
N ARG A 248 -5.25 -9.40 46.15
CA ARG A 248 -3.95 -10.02 46.42
C ARG A 248 -2.84 -8.98 46.29
N PRO A 249 -2.04 -8.72 47.31
CA PRO A 249 -1.02 -7.65 47.31
C PRO A 249 0.00 -7.75 46.20
N GLU A 250 0.43 -8.97 45.81
CA GLU A 250 1.39 -9.22 44.77
C GLU A 250 0.88 -8.76 43.38
N TRP A 251 -0.43 -8.83 43.14
CA TRP A 251 -1.06 -8.41 41.90
C TRP A 251 -1.34 -6.89 41.82
N ASN A 252 -1.01 -6.14 42.88
CA ASN A 252 -1.13 -4.67 42.88
C ASN A 252 0.18 -3.93 42.53
N ARG A 253 1.28 -4.65 42.32
CA ARG A 253 2.60 -4.04 42.06
C ARG A 253 2.74 -3.49 40.64
N ASN A 254 2.01 -4.04 39.72
CA ASN A 254 2.07 -3.69 38.31
C ASN A 254 0.65 -3.49 37.76
N PRO A 255 0.36 -2.39 37.06
CA PRO A 255 -0.96 -2.13 36.51
C PRO A 255 -1.44 -3.21 35.53
N VAL A 256 -0.55 -3.83 34.77
CA VAL A 256 -0.88 -4.97 33.88
C VAL A 256 -1.57 -6.08 34.68
N ASP A 257 -1.00 -6.43 35.81
CA ASP A 257 -1.51 -7.48 36.69
C ASP A 257 -2.88 -7.17 37.26
N GLN A 258 -3.11 -5.90 37.60
CA GLN A 258 -4.38 -5.46 38.15
C GLN A 258 -5.53 -5.68 37.16
N PHE A 259 -5.33 -5.34 35.87
CA PHE A 259 -6.32 -5.57 34.81
C PHE A 259 -6.52 -7.06 34.52
N ILE A 260 -5.44 -7.82 34.44
CA ILE A 260 -5.52 -9.28 34.20
C ILE A 260 -6.23 -9.97 35.38
N TYR A 261 -5.83 -9.66 36.60
CA TYR A 261 -6.43 -10.27 37.78
C TYR A 261 -7.93 -9.98 37.91
N ALA A 262 -8.32 -8.72 37.67
CA ALA A 262 -9.73 -8.34 37.67
C ALA A 262 -10.54 -9.18 36.66
N LYS A 263 -9.98 -9.39 35.46
CA LYS A 263 -10.62 -10.19 34.42
C LYS A 263 -10.67 -11.68 34.78
N LEU A 264 -9.61 -12.23 35.37
CA LEU A 264 -9.58 -13.61 35.86
C LEU A 264 -10.66 -13.82 36.91
N LYS A 265 -10.78 -12.90 37.86
CA LYS A 265 -11.82 -12.92 38.90
C LYS A 265 -13.22 -12.84 38.32
N GLU A 266 -13.46 -11.95 37.34
CA GLU A 266 -14.74 -11.86 36.60
C GLU A 266 -15.13 -13.21 35.98
N LYS A 267 -14.16 -13.94 35.44
CA LYS A 267 -14.36 -15.22 34.75
C LYS A 267 -14.30 -16.44 35.68
N GLY A 268 -14.08 -16.26 36.97
CA GLY A 268 -13.93 -17.34 37.93
C GLY A 268 -12.68 -18.19 37.74
N LEU A 269 -11.64 -17.59 37.14
CA LEU A 269 -10.36 -18.23 36.85
C LEU A 269 -9.34 -17.93 37.95
N THR A 270 -8.47 -18.90 38.23
CA THR A 270 -7.39 -18.77 39.21
C THR A 270 -6.05 -18.63 38.50
N PRO A 271 -5.21 -17.62 38.82
CA PRO A 271 -3.90 -17.51 38.21
C PRO A 271 -3.00 -18.69 38.58
N GLY A 272 -2.18 -19.11 37.59
CA GLY A 272 -1.22 -20.21 37.76
C GLY A 272 -0.08 -19.87 38.73
N LYS A 273 0.78 -20.85 38.96
CA LYS A 273 2.02 -20.63 39.74
C LYS A 273 3.06 -19.86 38.90
N LYS A 274 4.02 -19.23 39.55
CA LYS A 274 5.19 -18.66 38.89
C LYS A 274 6.03 -19.76 38.23
N ALA A 275 6.64 -19.41 37.10
CA ALA A 275 7.68 -20.20 36.48
C ALA A 275 8.94 -20.25 37.39
N ASP A 276 9.69 -21.30 37.28
CA ASP A 276 11.02 -21.34 37.91
C ASP A 276 11.97 -20.34 37.23
N ARG A 277 13.02 -19.98 37.90
CA ARG A 277 13.93 -18.91 37.45
C ARG A 277 14.64 -19.24 36.15
N ALA A 278 15.02 -20.50 35.91
CA ALA A 278 15.68 -20.90 34.67
C ALA A 278 14.71 -20.79 33.47
N THR A 279 13.50 -21.30 33.61
CA THR A 279 12.41 -21.16 32.64
C THR A 279 12.10 -19.68 32.33
N LEU A 280 11.98 -18.86 33.38
CA LEU A 280 11.72 -17.42 33.23
C LEU A 280 12.84 -16.70 32.45
N LEU A 281 14.11 -16.98 32.78
CA LEU A 281 15.24 -16.38 32.05
C LEU A 281 15.29 -16.83 30.60
N ARG A 282 15.09 -18.16 30.35
CA ARG A 282 15.03 -18.70 28.98
C ARG A 282 13.98 -17.99 28.15
N ARG A 283 12.76 -17.83 28.68
CA ARG A 283 11.66 -17.12 28.02
C ARG A 283 12.06 -15.69 27.68
N ALA A 284 12.49 -14.91 28.67
CA ALA A 284 12.84 -13.51 28.47
C ALA A 284 14.01 -13.31 27.49
N THR A 285 14.97 -14.25 27.47
CA THR A 285 16.09 -14.17 26.55
C THR A 285 15.67 -14.38 25.10
N PHE A 286 14.84 -15.38 24.83
CA PHE A 286 14.29 -15.58 23.48
C PHE A 286 13.37 -14.43 23.06
N ASP A 287 12.47 -13.96 23.91
CA ASP A 287 11.57 -12.86 23.63
C ASP A 287 12.33 -11.57 23.24
N LEU A 288 13.40 -11.24 23.98
CA LEU A 288 14.11 -9.98 23.82
C LEU A 288 15.27 -10.07 22.81
N THR A 289 15.92 -11.22 22.69
CA THR A 289 17.15 -11.34 21.88
C THR A 289 17.06 -12.38 20.76
N GLY A 290 16.09 -13.30 20.82
CA GLY A 290 15.97 -14.41 19.89
C GLY A 290 17.11 -15.44 19.97
N LEU A 291 17.83 -15.48 21.11
CA LEU A 291 18.95 -16.40 21.37
C LEU A 291 18.81 -17.03 22.76
N PRO A 292 19.34 -18.23 23.00
CA PRO A 292 19.37 -18.82 24.33
C PRO A 292 20.34 -18.09 25.26
N ALA A 293 20.02 -18.02 26.54
CA ALA A 293 20.95 -17.63 27.58
C ALA A 293 22.06 -18.68 27.72
N THR A 294 23.28 -18.26 28.06
CA THR A 294 24.37 -19.19 28.38
C THR A 294 24.14 -19.93 29.69
N ARG A 295 24.75 -21.08 29.83
CA ARG A 295 24.69 -21.86 31.06
C ARG A 295 25.10 -21.05 32.28
N GLU A 296 26.17 -20.25 32.15
CA GLU A 296 26.71 -19.37 33.18
C GLU A 296 25.72 -18.27 33.56
N GLU A 297 25.07 -17.67 32.58
CA GLU A 297 24.04 -16.64 32.83
C GLU A 297 22.86 -17.21 33.59
N ILE A 298 22.42 -18.42 33.23
CA ILE A 298 21.32 -19.10 33.91
C ILE A 298 21.72 -19.42 35.36
N ALA A 299 22.90 -20.01 35.55
CA ALA A 299 23.40 -20.35 36.88
C ALA A 299 23.53 -19.12 37.78
N ALA A 300 24.07 -18.03 37.25
CA ALA A 300 24.21 -16.77 37.95
C ALA A 300 22.85 -16.16 38.31
N PHE A 301 21.87 -16.22 37.42
CA PHE A 301 20.52 -15.71 37.69
C PHE A 301 19.78 -16.57 38.71
N VAL A 302 19.90 -17.90 38.62
CA VAL A 302 19.26 -18.83 39.58
C VAL A 302 19.83 -18.62 40.98
N ALA A 303 21.11 -18.37 41.11
CA ALA A 303 21.80 -18.12 42.38
C ALA A 303 21.47 -16.72 42.98
N ASP A 304 21.19 -15.74 42.14
CA ASP A 304 20.94 -14.35 42.57
C ASP A 304 19.48 -14.20 43.06
N GLN A 305 19.32 -14.14 44.40
CA GLN A 305 18.01 -14.03 45.07
C GLN A 305 17.60 -12.56 45.35
N SER A 306 18.34 -11.56 44.84
CA SER A 306 17.98 -10.16 45.04
C SER A 306 16.66 -9.80 44.35
N PRO A 307 15.82 -8.92 44.93
CA PRO A 307 14.48 -8.60 44.39
C PRO A 307 14.52 -8.03 42.96
N ASP A 308 15.59 -7.38 42.55
CA ASP A 308 15.81 -6.71 41.29
C ASP A 308 16.61 -7.56 40.27
N ALA A 309 16.92 -8.82 40.61
CA ALA A 309 17.76 -9.70 39.77
C ALA A 309 17.17 -9.88 38.36
N PHE A 310 15.86 -10.03 38.22
CA PHE A 310 15.20 -10.19 36.93
C PHE A 310 15.19 -8.88 36.14
N GLU A 311 14.93 -7.74 36.80
CA GLU A 311 14.97 -6.42 36.17
C GLU A 311 16.35 -6.12 35.58
N ARG A 312 17.45 -6.38 36.32
CA ARG A 312 18.81 -6.22 35.83
C ARG A 312 19.12 -7.09 34.61
N ARG A 313 18.52 -8.30 34.52
CA ARG A 313 18.68 -9.16 33.33
C ARG A 313 17.92 -8.60 32.14
N ILE A 314 16.71 -8.10 32.33
CA ILE A 314 15.95 -7.40 31.28
C ILE A 314 16.73 -6.20 30.78
N ASP A 315 17.24 -5.35 31.66
CA ASP A 315 18.02 -4.17 31.28
C ASP A 315 19.27 -4.54 30.46
N LYS A 316 19.99 -5.60 30.84
CA LYS A 316 21.14 -6.12 30.06
C LYS A 316 20.73 -6.58 28.67
N MET A 317 19.62 -7.31 28.54
CA MET A 317 19.12 -7.79 27.24
C MET A 317 18.65 -6.63 26.35
N LEU A 318 17.91 -5.66 26.89
CA LEU A 318 17.47 -4.47 26.18
C LEU A 318 18.62 -3.55 25.73
N ALA A 319 19.79 -3.62 26.40
CA ALA A 319 20.98 -2.89 26.00
C ALA A 319 21.83 -3.63 24.93
N SER A 320 21.52 -4.88 24.64
CA SER A 320 22.29 -5.68 23.68
C SER A 320 21.93 -5.36 22.21
N GLN A 321 22.88 -5.60 21.29
CA GLN A 321 22.63 -5.50 19.83
C GLN A 321 21.53 -6.49 19.39
N GLN A 322 21.50 -7.66 20.01
CA GLN A 322 20.57 -8.74 19.67
C GLN A 322 19.11 -8.36 19.89
N TYR A 323 18.84 -7.41 20.79
CA TYR A 323 17.50 -6.87 20.98
C TYR A 323 16.95 -6.23 19.68
N GLY A 324 17.72 -5.36 19.06
CA GLY A 324 17.27 -4.71 17.80
C GLY A 324 17.19 -5.70 16.63
N GLU A 325 18.04 -6.75 16.63
CA GLU A 325 17.96 -7.82 15.62
C GLU A 325 16.65 -8.61 15.74
N ARG A 326 16.24 -8.95 16.97
CA ARG A 326 14.96 -9.66 17.25
C ARG A 326 13.76 -8.78 16.96
N TRP A 327 13.67 -7.60 17.56
CA TRP A 327 12.51 -6.72 17.44
C TRP A 327 12.46 -6.00 16.09
N GLY A 328 13.59 -5.76 15.48
CA GLY A 328 13.68 -5.33 14.09
C GLY A 328 13.12 -6.37 13.13
N ARG A 329 13.32 -7.69 13.37
CA ARG A 329 12.75 -8.75 12.55
C ARG A 329 11.20 -8.70 12.57
N HIS A 330 10.58 -8.52 13.73
CA HIS A 330 9.13 -8.36 13.82
C HIS A 330 8.61 -7.19 12.98
N TRP A 331 9.30 -6.05 12.99
CA TRP A 331 8.94 -4.94 12.12
C TRP A 331 9.16 -5.24 10.64
N LEU A 332 10.26 -5.87 10.30
CA LEU A 332 10.56 -6.26 8.91
C LEU A 332 9.52 -7.23 8.33
N ASP A 333 8.91 -8.07 9.16
CA ASP A 333 7.78 -8.91 8.77
C ASP A 333 6.51 -8.08 8.47
N VAL A 334 6.20 -7.12 9.33
CA VAL A 334 5.05 -6.21 9.13
C VAL A 334 5.18 -5.44 7.82
N VAL A 335 6.41 -5.00 7.47
CA VAL A 335 6.65 -4.23 6.24
C VAL A 335 6.99 -5.10 5.04
N ARG A 336 6.89 -6.45 5.15
CA ARG A 336 7.20 -7.39 4.08
C ARG A 336 8.57 -7.16 3.43
N TYR A 337 9.60 -7.00 4.28
CA TYR A 337 10.97 -6.76 3.83
C TYR A 337 11.46 -7.88 2.89
N ALA A 338 12.10 -7.47 1.82
CA ALA A 338 12.85 -8.36 0.93
C ALA A 338 14.02 -7.62 0.30
N ASP A 339 15.06 -8.34 -0.08
CA ASP A 339 16.23 -7.85 -0.82
C ASP A 339 16.02 -7.90 -2.33
N THR A 340 14.80 -8.24 -2.77
CA THR A 340 14.38 -8.28 -4.17
C THR A 340 13.06 -7.53 -4.36
N ALA A 341 12.79 -7.12 -5.59
CA ALA A 341 11.69 -6.18 -5.89
C ALA A 341 10.32 -6.85 -6.12
N GLY A 342 10.30 -8.13 -6.44
CA GLY A 342 9.09 -8.87 -6.83
C GLY A 342 8.85 -8.89 -8.33
N ASP A 343 7.62 -9.27 -8.71
CA ASP A 343 7.22 -9.55 -10.09
C ASP A 343 8.03 -10.67 -10.75
N SER A 344 7.81 -10.89 -12.03
CA SER A 344 8.31 -12.04 -12.80
C SER A 344 9.85 -12.14 -12.89
N ALA A 345 10.55 -11.03 -12.74
CA ALA A 345 12.01 -10.98 -12.77
C ALA A 345 12.65 -10.99 -11.37
N ASP A 346 11.90 -10.62 -10.36
CA ASP A 346 12.35 -10.54 -8.95
C ASP A 346 13.78 -10.00 -8.79
N PHE A 347 14.07 -8.87 -9.45
CA PHE A 347 15.41 -8.32 -9.50
C PHE A 347 15.94 -7.92 -8.12
N PRO A 348 17.26 -8.08 -7.87
CA PRO A 348 17.87 -7.67 -6.60
C PRO A 348 17.76 -6.17 -6.33
N VAL A 349 17.63 -5.82 -5.06
CA VAL A 349 17.69 -4.45 -4.55
C VAL A 349 18.88 -4.34 -3.58
N PRO A 350 20.11 -4.18 -4.08
CA PRO A 350 21.32 -4.27 -3.27
C PRO A 350 21.41 -3.29 -2.11
N GLU A 351 20.69 -2.19 -2.19
CA GLU A 351 20.72 -1.14 -1.17
C GLU A 351 19.64 -1.31 -0.07
N MET A 352 18.77 -2.33 -0.19
CA MET A 352 17.67 -2.54 0.77
C MET A 352 18.17 -2.90 2.16
N TYR A 353 19.35 -3.54 2.29
CA TYR A 353 19.96 -3.83 3.59
C TYR A 353 20.13 -2.58 4.47
N LYS A 354 20.27 -1.39 3.89
CA LYS A 354 20.37 -0.13 4.65
C LYS A 354 19.10 0.14 5.44
N TYR A 355 17.93 -0.09 4.83
CA TYR A 355 16.64 0.03 5.52
C TYR A 355 16.53 -1.02 6.64
N ARG A 356 16.89 -2.29 6.40
CA ARG A 356 16.94 -3.32 7.45
C ARG A 356 17.81 -2.86 8.63
N ASN A 357 19.01 -2.39 8.35
CA ASN A 357 19.94 -1.96 9.38
C ASN A 357 19.45 -0.69 10.09
N TYR A 358 18.76 0.22 9.38
CA TYR A 358 18.09 1.36 10.01
C TYR A 358 17.03 0.89 11.02
N VAL A 359 16.20 -0.08 10.67
CA VAL A 359 15.18 -0.65 11.56
C VAL A 359 15.84 -1.25 12.80
N ILE A 360 16.82 -2.14 12.64
CA ILE A 360 17.55 -2.77 13.75
C ILE A 360 18.17 -1.71 14.69
N ASN A 361 18.84 -0.72 14.12
CA ASN A 361 19.47 0.35 14.89
C ASN A 361 18.44 1.24 15.60
N SER A 362 17.28 1.45 15.03
CA SER A 362 16.19 2.24 15.64
C SER A 362 15.67 1.57 16.91
N PHE A 363 15.46 0.25 16.90
CA PHE A 363 15.11 -0.52 18.09
C PHE A 363 16.24 -0.50 19.14
N ASN A 364 17.48 -0.70 18.73
CA ASN A 364 18.62 -0.67 19.64
C ASN A 364 18.80 0.67 20.36
N LYS A 365 18.56 1.78 19.65
CA LYS A 365 18.58 3.14 20.17
C LYS A 365 17.32 3.51 20.97
N ASP A 366 16.33 2.64 21.03
CA ASP A 366 14.99 2.94 21.58
C ASP A 366 14.38 4.21 20.97
N LYS A 367 14.49 4.33 19.61
CA LYS A 367 13.92 5.46 18.88
C LYS A 367 12.42 5.56 19.18
N PRO A 368 11.90 6.74 19.59
CA PRO A 368 10.48 6.90 19.81
C PRO A 368 9.65 6.45 18.62
N TYR A 369 8.62 5.66 18.85
CA TYR A 369 7.84 5.04 17.75
C TYR A 369 7.17 6.07 16.85
N ASP A 370 6.70 7.20 17.39
CA ASP A 370 6.17 8.30 16.58
C ASP A 370 7.23 8.89 15.65
N GLN A 371 8.47 9.10 16.12
CA GLN A 371 9.58 9.51 15.29
C GLN A 371 9.93 8.45 14.25
N PHE A 372 9.97 7.18 14.64
CA PHE A 372 10.23 6.06 13.75
C PHE A 372 9.21 5.99 12.60
N LEU A 373 7.91 6.23 12.87
CA LEU A 373 6.88 6.30 11.85
C LEU A 373 7.04 7.52 10.94
N ARG A 374 7.30 8.69 11.52
CA ARG A 374 7.50 9.93 10.75
C ARG A 374 8.66 9.80 9.77
N GLU A 375 9.78 9.26 10.23
CA GLU A 375 10.95 9.06 9.38
C GLU A 375 10.66 8.10 8.21
N GLN A 376 9.86 7.06 8.43
CA GLN A 376 9.52 6.11 7.38
C GLN A 376 8.55 6.67 6.32
N ILE A 377 7.68 7.61 6.70
CA ILE A 377 6.72 8.22 5.77
C ILE A 377 7.30 9.45 5.08
N ALA A 378 8.05 10.27 5.78
CA ALA A 378 8.47 11.59 5.32
C ALA A 378 9.92 11.93 5.71
N GLY A 379 10.78 10.93 5.91
CA GLY A 379 12.14 11.16 6.41
C GLY A 379 12.96 12.14 5.57
N ASP A 380 12.86 12.05 4.25
CA ASP A 380 13.52 12.97 3.32
C ASP A 380 13.06 14.43 3.45
N LEU A 381 11.92 14.68 4.11
CA LEU A 381 11.31 16.00 4.34
C LEU A 381 11.53 16.52 5.76
N LEU A 382 12.04 15.70 6.66
CA LEU A 382 12.25 16.08 8.06
C LEU A 382 13.55 16.87 8.24
N PRO A 383 13.57 17.83 9.18
CA PRO A 383 14.81 18.53 9.52
C PRO A 383 15.83 17.54 10.11
N ALA A 384 17.10 17.77 9.83
CA ALA A 384 18.21 16.99 10.34
C ALA A 384 19.30 17.90 10.92
N LYS A 385 19.93 17.47 12.01
CA LYS A 385 21.00 18.24 12.67
C LYS A 385 22.35 18.14 11.92
N ASP A 386 22.54 17.08 11.18
CA ASP A 386 23.77 16.80 10.43
C ASP A 386 23.49 15.88 9.22
N ASP A 387 24.49 15.68 8.37
CA ASP A 387 24.39 14.84 7.18
C ASP A 387 24.11 13.36 7.50
N ASN A 388 24.61 12.83 8.60
CA ASN A 388 24.37 11.46 9.01
C ASN A 388 22.90 11.25 9.40
N GLN A 389 22.32 12.18 10.17
CA GLN A 389 20.89 12.12 10.50
C GLN A 389 20.03 12.32 9.26
N ARG A 390 20.37 13.25 8.38
CA ARG A 390 19.67 13.43 7.09
C ARG A 390 19.69 12.14 6.29
N TRP A 391 20.84 11.48 6.23
CA TRP A 391 20.96 10.21 5.52
C TRP A 391 20.15 9.08 6.19
N GLU A 392 20.19 8.99 7.52
CA GLU A 392 19.36 8.04 8.29
C GLU A 392 17.87 8.24 7.99
N HIS A 393 17.40 9.49 7.97
CA HIS A 393 16.02 9.84 7.64
C HIS A 393 15.65 9.45 6.18
N ILE A 394 16.53 9.69 5.22
CA ILE A 394 16.33 9.28 3.83
C ILE A 394 16.21 7.75 3.75
N VAL A 395 17.13 7.02 4.34
CA VAL A 395 17.12 5.54 4.38
C VAL A 395 15.83 4.99 5.00
N ALA A 396 15.27 5.68 5.98
CA ALA A 396 14.02 5.29 6.63
C ALA A 396 12.84 5.24 5.63
N THR A 397 12.81 6.09 4.59
CA THR A 397 11.77 6.06 3.55
C THR A 397 11.82 4.81 2.68
N GLY A 398 12.79 3.93 2.90
CA GLY A 398 12.82 2.56 2.41
C GLY A 398 11.54 1.78 2.72
N TYR A 399 10.81 2.15 3.77
CA TYR A 399 9.46 1.65 4.06
C TYR A 399 8.50 1.79 2.87
N ILE A 400 8.47 2.96 2.23
CA ILE A 400 7.61 3.22 1.07
C ILE A 400 8.09 2.39 -0.13
N THR A 401 9.40 2.33 -0.31
CA THR A 401 10.01 1.75 -1.52
C THR A 401 10.22 0.24 -1.45
N VAL A 402 10.09 -0.38 -0.27
CA VAL A 402 10.01 -1.83 -0.11
C VAL A 402 8.73 -2.42 -0.68
N ALA A 403 7.79 -1.59 -1.13
CA ALA A 403 6.60 -2.02 -1.86
C ALA A 403 6.97 -2.93 -3.03
N ARG A 404 6.18 -3.97 -3.21
CA ARG A 404 6.34 -4.92 -4.31
C ARG A 404 6.20 -4.19 -5.65
N ARG A 405 7.17 -4.40 -6.51
CA ARG A 405 7.13 -3.93 -7.90
C ARG A 405 6.37 -4.94 -8.72
N VAL A 406 5.47 -4.46 -9.58
CA VAL A 406 4.70 -5.30 -10.48
C VAL A 406 4.68 -4.64 -11.85
N GLY A 407 4.95 -5.44 -12.87
CA GLY A 407 4.87 -5.02 -14.27
C GLY A 407 6.12 -4.33 -14.81
N VAL A 408 6.06 -4.07 -16.10
CA VAL A 408 7.17 -3.55 -16.91
C VAL A 408 6.93 -2.12 -17.42
N SER A 409 5.80 -1.53 -17.05
CA SER A 409 5.41 -0.21 -17.52
C SER A 409 5.31 0.80 -16.36
N PRO A 410 6.07 1.91 -16.42
CA PRO A 410 6.04 2.93 -15.38
C PRO A 410 4.67 3.61 -15.22
N THR A 411 3.84 3.52 -16.24
CA THR A 411 2.53 4.20 -16.30
C THR A 411 1.35 3.26 -16.09
N SER A 412 1.38 2.05 -16.68
CA SER A 412 0.24 1.12 -16.57
C SER A 412 0.20 0.35 -15.26
N ASP A 413 1.37 0.06 -14.65
CA ASP A 413 1.47 -0.87 -13.53
C ASP A 413 1.80 -0.18 -12.19
N ARG A 414 2.10 1.13 -12.22
CA ARG A 414 2.37 1.94 -11.03
C ARG A 414 1.28 1.82 -9.96
N HIS A 415 0.01 1.73 -10.38
CA HIS A 415 -1.12 1.60 -9.48
C HIS A 415 -1.04 0.36 -8.56
N VAL A 416 -0.41 -0.73 -9.01
CA VAL A 416 -0.25 -1.95 -8.21
C VAL A 416 0.79 -1.75 -7.10
N THR A 417 1.90 -1.05 -7.41
CA THR A 417 2.89 -0.66 -6.38
C THR A 417 2.28 0.27 -5.33
N LEU A 418 1.44 1.22 -5.76
CA LEU A 418 0.74 2.13 -4.84
C LEU A 418 -0.30 1.41 -3.99
N GLU A 419 -1.03 0.46 -4.57
CA GLU A 419 -1.97 -0.40 -3.83
C GLU A 419 -1.24 -1.19 -2.73
N ASP A 420 -0.10 -1.79 -3.05
CA ASP A 420 0.73 -2.51 -2.10
C ASP A 420 1.25 -1.59 -0.98
N THR A 421 1.65 -0.35 -1.31
CA THR A 421 2.07 0.66 -0.33
C THR A 421 0.91 1.05 0.60
N ILE A 422 -0.27 1.38 0.04
CA ILE A 422 -1.46 1.79 0.82
C ILE A 422 -1.99 0.64 1.66
N GLY A 423 -2.01 -0.57 1.11
CA GLY A 423 -2.41 -1.78 1.84
C GLY A 423 -1.53 -2.03 3.06
N ASN A 424 -0.21 -1.93 2.88
CA ASN A 424 0.73 -2.06 4.00
C ASN A 424 0.63 -0.91 5.00
N PHE A 425 0.46 0.32 4.54
CA PHE A 425 0.23 1.48 5.41
C PHE A 425 -1.01 1.25 6.29
N GLY A 426 -2.13 0.82 5.70
CA GLY A 426 -3.34 0.51 6.43
C GLY A 426 -3.15 -0.60 7.46
N GLN A 427 -2.69 -1.77 7.04
CA GLN A 427 -2.52 -2.93 7.92
C GLN A 427 -1.35 -2.78 8.89
N GLY A 428 -0.22 -2.27 8.39
CA GLY A 428 1.01 -2.15 9.16
C GLY A 428 0.95 -1.09 10.25
N MET A 429 0.39 0.08 9.96
CA MET A 429 0.41 1.22 10.88
C MET A 429 -0.94 1.50 11.57
N LEU A 430 -2.05 1.21 10.90
CA LEU A 430 -3.40 1.52 11.40
C LEU A 430 -4.21 0.27 11.80
N GLY A 431 -3.76 -0.94 11.43
CA GLY A 431 -4.56 -2.14 11.63
C GLY A 431 -5.88 -2.11 10.85
N LEU A 432 -5.89 -1.56 9.64
CA LEU A 432 -7.08 -1.44 8.80
C LEU A 432 -6.83 -1.95 7.38
N SER A 433 -7.82 -2.61 6.80
CA SER A 433 -7.76 -3.14 5.42
C SER A 433 -8.14 -2.08 4.37
N ILE A 434 -7.46 -0.92 4.38
CA ILE A 434 -7.75 0.24 3.50
C ILE A 434 -7.74 -0.15 2.01
N GLY A 435 -6.89 -1.08 1.61
CA GLY A 435 -6.79 -1.56 0.22
C GLY A 435 -8.12 -2.05 -0.37
N CYS A 436 -9.05 -2.56 0.47
CA CYS A 436 -10.38 -2.98 0.01
C CYS A 436 -11.22 -1.83 -0.55
N ALA A 437 -10.94 -0.59 -0.15
CA ALA A 437 -11.65 0.61 -0.62
C ALA A 437 -11.20 1.10 -2.01
N ARG A 438 -10.28 0.43 -2.68
CA ARG A 438 -9.82 0.78 -4.03
C ARG A 438 -10.91 0.70 -5.09
N CYS A 439 -11.75 -0.34 -5.04
CA CYS A 439 -12.72 -0.62 -6.10
C CYS A 439 -14.14 -0.14 -5.77
N HIS A 440 -14.50 -0.11 -4.49
CA HIS A 440 -15.81 0.29 -3.95
C HIS A 440 -15.62 0.71 -2.49
N ASP A 441 -16.60 1.39 -1.91
CA ASP A 441 -16.57 1.68 -0.47
C ASP A 441 -16.34 0.41 0.34
N HIS A 442 -15.47 0.48 1.37
CA HIS A 442 -15.15 -0.70 2.16
C HIS A 442 -16.42 -1.35 2.72
N LYS A 443 -16.56 -2.66 2.52
CA LYS A 443 -17.81 -3.37 2.80
C LYS A 443 -18.26 -3.29 4.26
N PHE A 444 -17.31 -3.23 5.19
CA PHE A 444 -17.56 -3.31 6.64
C PHE A 444 -17.12 -2.04 7.36
N ASP A 445 -15.90 -1.58 7.09
CA ASP A 445 -15.34 -0.42 7.75
C ASP A 445 -15.80 0.88 7.11
N PRO A 446 -15.89 1.98 7.87
CA PRO A 446 -16.32 3.28 7.35
C PRO A 446 -15.22 4.00 6.56
N ILE A 447 -14.72 3.34 5.53
CA ILE A 447 -13.66 3.82 4.63
C ILE A 447 -14.23 3.90 3.21
N PRO A 448 -14.68 5.07 2.76
CA PRO A 448 -15.13 5.25 1.39
C PRO A 448 -13.98 5.15 0.39
N THR A 449 -14.31 4.81 -0.85
CA THR A 449 -13.36 4.80 -1.98
C THR A 449 -12.61 6.12 -2.11
N ALA A 450 -13.26 7.23 -1.81
CA ALA A 450 -12.63 8.56 -1.80
C ALA A 450 -11.44 8.67 -0.82
N ASP A 451 -11.49 8.00 0.33
CA ASP A 451 -10.38 7.99 1.29
C ASP A 451 -9.17 7.22 0.75
N TYR A 452 -9.42 6.12 0.03
CA TYR A 452 -8.35 5.39 -0.66
C TYR A 452 -7.66 6.28 -1.69
N TYR A 453 -8.42 6.99 -2.55
CA TYR A 453 -7.83 7.86 -3.57
C TYR A 453 -7.26 9.17 -3.02
N ALA A 454 -7.67 9.60 -1.84
CA ALA A 454 -7.01 10.67 -1.11
C ALA A 454 -5.59 10.29 -0.67
N LEU A 455 -5.40 9.06 -0.14
CA LEU A 455 -4.09 8.49 0.17
C LEU A 455 -3.29 8.16 -1.10
N TYR A 456 -3.97 7.64 -2.13
CA TYR A 456 -3.36 7.34 -3.41
C TYR A 456 -2.67 8.57 -4.00
N GLY A 457 -3.33 9.75 -3.99
CA GLY A 457 -2.75 11.00 -4.47
C GLY A 457 -1.45 11.38 -3.73
N ILE A 458 -1.35 11.10 -2.42
CA ILE A 458 -0.13 11.34 -1.63
C ILE A 458 1.02 10.45 -2.12
N PHE A 459 0.79 9.14 -2.22
CA PHE A 459 1.83 8.20 -2.63
C PHE A 459 2.15 8.28 -4.13
N ASP A 460 1.18 8.66 -4.97
CA ASP A 460 1.41 8.89 -6.40
C ASP A 460 2.19 10.18 -6.67
N SER A 461 2.08 11.16 -5.77
CA SER A 461 2.92 12.37 -5.76
C SER A 461 4.35 12.13 -5.25
N THR A 462 4.74 10.88 -5.01
CA THR A 462 6.06 10.47 -4.49
C THR A 462 6.89 9.81 -5.58
N THR A 463 8.17 10.12 -5.66
CA THR A 463 9.11 9.46 -6.57
C THR A 463 9.65 8.18 -5.91
N TYR A 464 9.52 7.07 -6.63
CA TYR A 464 10.08 5.77 -6.26
C TYR A 464 11.31 5.48 -7.11
N PRO A 465 12.39 4.92 -6.57
CA PRO A 465 13.57 4.57 -7.34
C PRO A 465 13.23 3.53 -8.40
N ALA A 466 13.83 3.66 -9.58
CA ALA A 466 13.71 2.74 -10.71
C ALA A 466 12.27 2.40 -11.15
N SER A 467 11.30 3.29 -10.91
CA SER A 467 9.90 3.04 -11.26
C SER A 467 9.73 2.83 -12.76
N GLY A 468 9.22 1.66 -13.14
CA GLY A 468 9.00 1.23 -14.52
C GLY A 468 10.26 0.93 -15.33
N GLU A 469 11.36 0.72 -14.66
CA GLU A 469 12.63 0.33 -15.24
C GLU A 469 13.18 -0.94 -14.61
N GLU A 470 12.29 -1.77 -14.11
CA GLU A 470 12.58 -3.00 -13.39
C GLU A 470 13.43 -3.97 -14.24
N HIS A 471 13.28 -3.91 -15.56
CA HIS A 471 14.07 -4.70 -16.50
C HIS A 471 15.30 -3.97 -17.05
N ASN A 472 15.52 -2.71 -16.65
CA ASN A 472 16.63 -1.91 -17.13
C ASN A 472 17.77 -1.93 -16.10
N PRO A 473 18.98 -2.33 -16.50
CA PRO A 473 20.14 -2.27 -15.61
C PRO A 473 20.56 -0.83 -15.24
N TYR A 474 20.03 0.17 -15.96
CA TYR A 474 20.36 1.59 -15.76
C TYR A 474 19.30 2.28 -14.92
N ARG A 475 19.31 2.03 -13.62
CA ARG A 475 18.30 2.52 -12.69
C ARG A 475 18.30 4.03 -12.57
N ARG A 476 17.11 4.64 -12.75
CA ARG A 476 16.87 6.07 -12.55
C ARG A 476 16.31 6.34 -11.15
N ASP A 477 16.29 7.61 -10.80
CA ASP A 477 15.68 8.15 -9.59
C ASP A 477 16.21 7.54 -8.28
N MET A 478 17.46 7.06 -8.30
CA MET A 478 18.17 6.65 -7.09
C MET A 478 18.48 7.86 -6.22
N THR A 479 18.33 7.68 -4.91
CA THR A 479 18.69 8.73 -3.95
C THR A 479 20.17 8.62 -3.56
N TYR A 480 20.93 9.66 -3.81
CA TYR A 480 22.36 9.75 -3.52
C TYR A 480 22.60 10.55 -2.24
N ARG A 481 23.52 10.08 -1.39
CA ARG A 481 23.87 10.79 -0.17
C ARG A 481 24.42 12.20 -0.44
N VAL A 482 25.21 12.35 -1.48
CA VAL A 482 25.77 13.65 -1.91
C VAL A 482 24.75 14.61 -2.54
N GLY A 483 23.50 14.18 -2.74
CA GLY A 483 22.47 14.92 -3.45
C GLY A 483 22.46 14.66 -4.96
N LYS A 484 21.32 14.92 -5.60
CA LYS A 484 21.06 14.57 -7.02
C LYS A 484 21.96 15.36 -7.97
N GLU A 485 22.08 16.66 -7.74
CA GLU A 485 22.85 17.57 -8.61
C GLU A 485 24.35 17.21 -8.59
N LYS A 486 24.91 17.03 -7.39
CA LYS A 486 26.32 16.68 -7.24
C LYS A 486 26.62 15.27 -7.74
N ALA A 487 25.70 14.34 -7.53
CA ALA A 487 25.83 13.00 -8.11
C ALA A 487 25.85 13.05 -9.64
N ALA A 488 24.95 13.83 -10.26
CA ALA A 488 24.93 14.02 -11.70
C ALA A 488 26.21 14.63 -12.24
N GLU A 489 26.79 15.61 -11.55
CA GLU A 489 28.09 16.20 -11.90
C GLU A 489 29.22 15.16 -11.87
N ILE A 490 29.31 14.39 -10.78
CA ILE A 490 30.32 13.34 -10.60
C ILE A 490 30.17 12.22 -11.63
N LEU A 491 28.93 11.81 -11.92
CA LEU A 491 28.66 10.69 -12.81
C LEU A 491 28.72 11.05 -14.29
N LYS A 492 28.58 12.32 -14.64
CA LYS A 492 28.54 12.77 -16.04
C LYS A 492 29.67 12.24 -16.92
N PRO A 493 30.95 12.28 -16.56
CA PRO A 493 32.02 11.76 -17.41
C PRO A 493 31.88 10.25 -17.68
N PHE A 494 31.39 9.50 -16.70
CA PHE A 494 31.16 8.06 -16.82
C PHE A 494 29.90 7.76 -17.65
N ASP A 495 28.84 8.54 -17.47
CA ASP A 495 27.61 8.46 -18.28
C ASP A 495 27.90 8.78 -19.74
N ASP A 496 28.70 9.80 -20.02
CA ASP A 496 29.13 10.18 -21.38
C ASP A 496 29.96 9.06 -22.06
N ALA A 497 30.88 8.44 -21.31
CA ALA A 497 31.68 7.31 -21.79
C ALA A 497 30.85 6.04 -22.01
N PHE A 498 29.84 5.82 -21.19
CA PHE A 498 28.96 4.66 -21.22
C PHE A 498 27.86 4.77 -22.28
N ALA A 499 27.42 5.99 -22.63
CA ALA A 499 26.29 6.25 -23.50
C ALA A 499 26.37 5.58 -24.88
N PRO A 500 27.53 5.54 -25.59
CA PRO A 500 27.62 4.86 -26.89
C PRO A 500 27.36 3.36 -26.80
N TRP A 501 27.87 2.72 -25.74
CA TRP A 501 27.72 1.30 -25.48
C TRP A 501 26.29 0.93 -25.10
N LYS A 502 25.67 1.75 -24.25
CA LYS A 502 24.25 1.62 -23.91
C LYS A 502 23.36 1.71 -25.16
N LYS A 503 23.66 2.63 -26.08
CA LYS A 503 22.94 2.77 -27.36
C LYS A 503 23.14 1.55 -28.25
N LEU A 504 24.37 1.00 -28.28
CA LEU A 504 24.69 -0.20 -29.06
C LEU A 504 23.96 -1.45 -28.48
N GLU A 505 24.02 -1.64 -27.17
CA GLU A 505 23.31 -2.71 -26.47
C GLU A 505 21.81 -2.65 -26.78
N ARG A 506 21.20 -1.47 -26.63
CA ARG A 506 19.77 -1.30 -26.92
C ARG A 506 19.43 -1.64 -28.35
N LYS A 507 20.24 -1.17 -29.32
CA LYS A 507 20.06 -1.51 -30.73
C LYS A 507 20.11 -3.01 -30.97
N LYS A 508 21.08 -3.72 -30.36
CA LYS A 508 21.20 -5.17 -30.49
C LYS A 508 20.08 -5.93 -29.79
N PHE A 509 19.63 -5.43 -28.66
CA PHE A 509 18.48 -6.00 -27.98
C PHE A 509 17.19 -5.83 -28.79
N ASP A 510 16.93 -4.65 -29.37
CA ASP A 510 15.77 -4.42 -30.22
C ASP A 510 15.82 -5.30 -31.48
N GLU A 511 16.99 -5.47 -32.12
CA GLU A 511 17.21 -6.40 -33.23
C GLU A 511 16.89 -7.84 -32.79
N TYR A 512 17.34 -8.29 -31.64
CA TYR A 512 17.02 -9.61 -31.11
C TYR A 512 15.52 -9.80 -30.84
N GLN A 513 14.83 -8.82 -30.30
CA GLN A 513 13.38 -8.86 -30.09
C GLN A 513 12.61 -8.93 -31.43
N GLU A 514 13.01 -8.18 -32.44
CA GLU A 514 12.38 -8.26 -33.78
C GLU A 514 12.46 -9.67 -34.37
N PHE A 515 13.57 -10.38 -34.17
CA PHE A 515 13.68 -11.78 -34.57
C PHE A 515 12.75 -12.71 -33.79
N GLN A 516 12.47 -12.40 -32.52
CA GLN A 516 11.51 -13.16 -31.73
C GLN A 516 10.07 -12.96 -32.22
N ASP A 517 9.68 -11.71 -32.42
CA ASP A 517 8.28 -11.35 -32.67
C ASP A 517 7.84 -11.59 -34.12
N LYS A 518 8.69 -11.25 -35.07
CA LYS A 518 8.32 -11.22 -36.49
C LYS A 518 8.77 -12.44 -37.28
N LYS A 519 9.61 -13.31 -36.73
CA LYS A 519 10.25 -14.45 -37.43
C LYS A 519 10.92 -14.05 -38.73
N ILE A 520 11.31 -12.81 -38.92
CA ILE A 520 11.94 -12.30 -40.14
C ILE A 520 13.42 -12.69 -40.09
N LEU A 521 13.78 -13.65 -40.91
CA LEU A 521 15.18 -14.05 -41.12
C LEU A 521 15.75 -13.22 -42.26
N THR A 522 16.60 -12.25 -41.95
CA THR A 522 17.45 -11.63 -42.98
C THR A 522 18.48 -12.67 -43.43
N PRO A 523 18.72 -12.87 -44.73
CA PRO A 523 19.74 -13.80 -45.19
C PRO A 523 21.09 -13.55 -44.52
N GLY A 524 21.66 -14.57 -43.90
CA GLY A 524 22.93 -14.48 -43.16
C GLY A 524 22.87 -13.97 -41.75
N ARG A 525 21.67 -13.59 -41.26
CA ARG A 525 21.42 -13.19 -39.86
C ARG A 525 20.49 -14.18 -39.18
N SER A 526 20.98 -14.98 -38.26
CA SER A 526 20.13 -15.81 -37.41
C SER A 526 19.96 -15.17 -36.01
N ARG A 527 18.93 -15.60 -35.29
CA ARG A 527 18.68 -15.19 -33.89
C ARG A 527 19.92 -15.48 -33.04
N GLU A 528 20.59 -16.61 -33.26
CA GLU A 528 21.78 -16.98 -32.50
C GLU A 528 22.95 -16.03 -32.75
N VAL A 529 23.12 -15.57 -34.00
CA VAL A 529 24.16 -14.61 -34.37
C VAL A 529 23.91 -13.29 -33.62
N VAL A 530 22.67 -12.77 -33.63
CA VAL A 530 22.31 -11.53 -32.96
C VAL A 530 22.45 -11.68 -31.45
N TRP A 531 22.06 -12.82 -30.88
CA TRP A 531 22.22 -13.14 -29.46
C TRP A 531 23.73 -13.16 -29.06
N LYS A 532 24.58 -13.77 -29.88
CA LYS A 532 26.02 -13.78 -29.65
C LYS A 532 26.62 -12.37 -29.68
N GLU A 533 26.20 -11.55 -30.65
CA GLU A 533 26.63 -10.15 -30.74
C GLU A 533 26.14 -9.32 -29.53
N LEU A 534 24.89 -9.50 -29.12
CA LEU A 534 24.32 -8.85 -27.93
C LEU A 534 25.09 -9.26 -26.67
N THR A 535 25.39 -10.56 -26.52
CA THR A 535 26.17 -11.07 -25.40
C THR A 535 27.58 -10.46 -25.39
N GLN A 536 28.22 -10.36 -26.55
CA GLN A 536 29.55 -9.74 -26.64
C GLN A 536 29.50 -8.26 -26.26
N VAL A 537 28.52 -7.48 -26.75
CA VAL A 537 28.34 -6.08 -26.34
C VAL A 537 28.12 -5.96 -24.85
N ARG A 538 27.39 -6.89 -24.21
CA ARG A 538 27.19 -6.92 -22.76
C ARG A 538 28.47 -7.21 -21.99
N GLU A 539 29.34 -8.06 -22.51
CA GLU A 539 30.68 -8.28 -21.93
C GLU A 539 31.57 -7.03 -22.07
N ASP A 540 31.55 -6.39 -23.24
CA ASP A 540 32.32 -5.17 -23.52
C ASP A 540 31.87 -3.97 -22.69
N LEU A 541 30.63 -3.95 -22.16
CA LEU A 541 30.10 -2.95 -21.25
C LEU A 541 30.66 -3.02 -19.83
N LYS A 542 31.10 -4.19 -19.36
CA LYS A 542 31.49 -4.44 -17.97
C LYS A 542 32.57 -3.48 -17.47
N PRO A 543 33.68 -3.25 -18.19
CA PRO A 543 34.73 -2.33 -17.74
C PRO A 543 34.22 -0.88 -17.54
N PHE A 544 33.31 -0.44 -18.39
CA PHE A 544 32.72 0.91 -18.26
C PHE A 544 31.79 1.01 -17.06
N ALA A 545 31.00 -0.04 -16.80
CA ALA A 545 30.14 -0.13 -15.62
C ALA A 545 30.92 -0.20 -14.31
N GLU A 546 32.04 -0.91 -14.31
CA GLU A 546 32.92 -1.06 -13.15
C GLU A 546 33.73 0.23 -12.87
N ALA A 547 33.95 1.08 -13.87
CA ALA A 547 34.63 2.36 -13.73
C ALA A 547 33.83 3.42 -12.95
N TYR A 548 32.52 3.23 -12.75
CA TYR A 548 31.70 4.19 -12.01
C TYR A 548 32.17 4.33 -10.56
N PRO A 549 32.28 5.57 -10.05
CA PRO A 549 32.67 5.78 -8.67
C PRO A 549 31.60 5.22 -7.73
N PRO A 550 31.97 4.62 -6.59
CA PRO A 550 31.04 4.04 -5.63
C PRO A 550 30.34 5.16 -4.83
N LEU A 551 29.36 5.83 -5.43
CA LEU A 551 28.54 6.80 -4.70
C LEU A 551 27.59 6.06 -3.74
N GLU A 552 27.51 6.59 -2.54
CA GLU A 552 26.57 6.05 -1.56
C GLU A 552 25.13 6.35 -1.96
N THR A 553 24.31 5.31 -2.20
CA THR A 553 22.94 5.38 -2.65
C THR A 553 22.01 4.69 -1.65
N ALA A 554 20.71 5.06 -1.67
CA ALA A 554 19.66 4.37 -0.95
C ALA A 554 18.50 4.04 -1.88
N TRP A 555 17.83 2.93 -1.58
CA TRP A 555 16.54 2.59 -2.15
C TRP A 555 15.46 3.31 -1.35
N ALA A 556 15.29 4.60 -1.61
CA ALA A 556 14.54 5.53 -0.79
C ALA A 556 13.58 6.38 -1.62
N ALA A 557 12.45 6.77 -1.03
CA ALA A 557 11.50 7.67 -1.66
C ALA A 557 12.01 9.12 -1.63
N SER A 558 11.54 9.92 -2.57
CA SER A 558 11.75 11.37 -2.60
C SER A 558 10.48 12.08 -3.09
N GLU A 559 10.44 13.42 -2.94
CA GLU A 559 9.32 14.21 -3.47
C GLU A 559 9.18 14.03 -4.97
N GLY A 560 7.92 13.88 -5.42
CA GLY A 560 7.53 13.87 -6.81
C GLY A 560 6.78 15.14 -7.19
N LYS A 561 6.03 15.08 -8.29
CA LYS A 561 5.16 16.17 -8.71
C LYS A 561 3.82 16.06 -7.98
N PRO A 562 3.47 17.01 -7.10
CA PRO A 562 2.22 16.95 -6.35
C PRO A 562 0.98 17.01 -7.26
N HIS A 563 0.03 16.13 -7.03
CA HIS A 563 -1.26 16.12 -7.72
C HIS A 563 -2.31 15.35 -6.94
N ASP A 564 -3.56 15.74 -7.14
CA ASP A 564 -4.72 15.02 -6.62
C ASP A 564 -5.11 13.87 -7.57
N SER A 565 -5.74 12.84 -7.06
CA SER A 565 -6.03 11.64 -7.83
C SER A 565 -7.52 11.52 -8.18
N LYS A 566 -7.82 10.90 -9.33
CA LYS A 566 -9.20 10.56 -9.70
C LYS A 566 -9.57 9.18 -9.17
N ILE A 567 -10.84 9.02 -8.78
CA ILE A 567 -11.38 7.70 -8.46
C ILE A 567 -11.33 6.83 -9.71
N GLN A 568 -10.72 5.65 -9.60
CA GLN A 568 -10.70 4.62 -10.65
C GLN A 568 -11.90 3.70 -10.44
N VAL A 569 -12.82 3.68 -11.40
CA VAL A 569 -14.03 2.85 -11.32
C VAL A 569 -13.66 1.38 -11.27
N TYR A 570 -14.08 0.69 -10.22
CA TYR A 570 -13.69 -0.70 -9.93
C TYR A 570 -12.17 -0.94 -9.91
N GLY A 571 -11.39 0.11 -9.59
CA GLY A 571 -9.94 0.05 -9.57
C GLY A 571 -9.26 0.03 -10.94
N GLU A 572 -9.99 0.30 -12.04
CA GLU A 572 -9.44 0.32 -13.41
C GLU A 572 -8.81 1.70 -13.71
N PRO A 573 -7.47 1.77 -13.88
CA PRO A 573 -6.78 3.05 -14.03
C PRO A 573 -7.19 3.88 -15.23
N LYS A 574 -7.70 3.24 -16.28
CA LYS A 574 -8.15 3.91 -17.50
C LYS A 574 -9.58 4.43 -17.41
N ASN A 575 -10.35 3.98 -16.42
CA ASN A 575 -11.74 4.37 -16.21
C ASN A 575 -11.85 5.22 -14.94
N THR A 576 -11.77 6.53 -15.07
CA THR A 576 -11.72 7.46 -13.94
C THR A 576 -12.94 8.36 -13.85
N THR A 577 -13.28 8.77 -12.61
CA THR A 577 -14.42 9.67 -12.33
C THR A 577 -13.97 10.91 -11.55
N ALA A 578 -14.55 11.19 -10.38
CA ALA A 578 -14.33 12.37 -9.58
C ALA A 578 -12.87 12.56 -9.16
N LEU A 579 -12.40 13.80 -9.18
CA LEU A 579 -11.10 14.18 -8.62
C LEU A 579 -11.22 14.24 -7.10
N VAL A 580 -10.38 13.48 -6.42
CA VAL A 580 -10.31 13.44 -4.96
C VAL A 580 -9.06 14.17 -4.51
N ARG A 581 -9.23 15.12 -3.62
CA ARG A 581 -8.14 15.85 -3.00
C ARG A 581 -7.37 14.95 -2.03
N ARG A 582 -6.03 15.04 -2.04
CA ARG A 582 -5.15 14.36 -1.10
C ARG A 582 -5.60 14.60 0.34
N GLY A 583 -5.56 13.56 1.17
CA GLY A 583 -6.04 13.64 2.56
C GLY A 583 -6.00 12.30 3.27
N PHE A 584 -6.68 12.24 4.41
CA PHE A 584 -6.63 11.11 5.35
C PHE A 584 -8.02 10.53 5.58
N PRO A 585 -8.14 9.30 6.09
CA PRO A 585 -9.42 8.63 6.27
C PRO A 585 -10.44 9.43 7.08
N LEU A 586 -11.66 9.52 6.54
CA LEU A 586 -12.77 10.32 7.10
C LEU A 586 -13.11 9.93 8.54
N ILE A 587 -13.12 8.63 8.85
CA ILE A 587 -13.43 8.11 10.18
C ILE A 587 -12.41 8.55 11.25
N LEU A 588 -11.19 8.85 10.84
CA LEU A 588 -10.09 9.29 11.69
C LEU A 588 -9.84 10.81 11.56
N GLY A 589 -10.87 11.58 11.24
CA GLY A 589 -10.84 13.04 11.19
C GLY A 589 -10.90 13.65 9.79
N GLY A 590 -10.66 12.90 8.71
CA GLY A 590 -10.91 13.30 7.34
C GLY A 590 -10.18 14.55 6.84
N MET A 591 -9.05 14.89 7.44
CA MET A 591 -8.29 16.10 7.12
C MET A 591 -7.75 16.04 5.68
N LYS A 592 -7.84 17.14 4.95
CA LYS A 592 -7.28 17.27 3.60
C LYS A 592 -5.93 18.00 3.65
N VAL A 593 -5.02 17.58 2.78
CA VAL A 593 -3.76 18.30 2.57
C VAL A 593 -4.10 19.71 2.10
N PRO A 594 -3.54 20.80 2.70
CA PRO A 594 -3.84 22.17 2.32
C PRO A 594 -3.57 22.45 0.83
N GLU A 595 -4.36 23.33 0.20
CA GLU A 595 -4.17 23.70 -1.22
C GLU A 595 -2.87 24.46 -1.45
N SER A 596 -2.42 25.20 -0.44
CA SER A 596 -1.15 25.91 -0.45
C SER A 596 0.06 24.99 -0.36
N GLU A 597 -0.16 23.68 -0.03
CA GLU A 597 0.92 22.71 0.11
C GLU A 597 1.44 22.30 -1.26
N THR A 598 2.71 22.57 -1.49
CA THR A 598 3.41 22.27 -2.74
C THR A 598 4.08 20.90 -2.75
N GLY A 599 4.08 20.18 -1.61
CA GLY A 599 4.63 18.85 -1.44
C GLY A 599 3.64 17.74 -1.73
N SER A 600 4.10 16.49 -1.66
CA SER A 600 3.28 15.29 -1.86
C SER A 600 2.14 15.14 -0.84
N GLY A 601 2.27 15.70 0.36
CA GLY A 601 1.40 15.51 1.51
C GLY A 601 1.91 14.43 2.48
N ARG A 602 3.09 13.83 2.25
CA ARG A 602 3.69 12.83 3.15
C ARG A 602 4.06 13.40 4.51
N LEU A 603 4.49 14.65 4.56
CA LEU A 603 4.81 15.31 5.83
C LEU A 603 3.56 15.42 6.72
N GLU A 604 2.47 15.93 6.17
CA GLU A 604 1.17 16.03 6.82
C GLU A 604 0.61 14.64 7.21
N LEU A 605 0.76 13.65 6.32
CA LEU A 605 0.38 12.26 6.61
C LEU A 605 1.15 11.73 7.82
N SER A 606 2.45 11.99 7.90
CA SER A 606 3.30 11.54 9.00
C SER A 606 2.93 12.19 10.34
N GLN A 607 2.58 13.47 10.32
CA GLN A 607 2.11 14.21 11.48
C GLN A 607 0.75 13.72 11.95
N TRP A 608 -0.20 13.55 11.02
CA TRP A 608 -1.53 13.00 11.33
C TRP A 608 -1.44 11.57 11.89
N LEU A 609 -0.59 10.72 11.31
CA LEU A 609 -0.40 9.35 11.75
C LEU A 609 0.05 9.28 13.21
N THR A 610 0.91 10.18 13.62
CA THR A 610 1.53 10.21 14.95
C THR A 610 0.88 11.23 15.92
N ASP A 611 -0.23 11.86 15.51
CA ASP A 611 -1.01 12.69 16.42
C ASP A 611 -1.58 11.81 17.54
N PRO A 612 -1.39 12.16 18.83
CA PRO A 612 -1.97 11.42 19.96
C PRO A 612 -3.50 11.27 19.91
N LYS A 613 -4.18 12.10 19.11
CA LYS A 613 -5.63 11.98 18.87
C LYS A 613 -5.97 10.83 17.92
N ASN A 614 -5.01 10.35 17.13
CA ASN A 614 -5.22 9.16 16.29
C ASN A 614 -5.11 7.91 17.17
N PRO A 615 -6.21 7.19 17.43
CA PRO A 615 -6.21 6.12 18.42
C PRO A 615 -5.52 4.85 17.96
N LEU A 616 -5.33 4.67 16.65
CA LEU A 616 -4.95 3.37 16.09
C LEU A 616 -3.45 3.05 16.23
N PRO A 617 -2.48 3.93 15.88
CA PRO A 617 -1.08 3.54 15.91
C PRO A 617 -0.60 3.05 17.26
N ALA A 618 -1.00 3.73 18.35
CA ALA A 618 -0.60 3.32 19.69
C ALA A 618 -1.27 2.01 20.14
N ARG A 619 -2.57 1.82 19.84
CA ARG A 619 -3.27 0.54 20.13
C ARG A 619 -2.68 -0.62 19.35
N VAL A 620 -2.45 -0.43 18.06
CA VAL A 620 -1.93 -1.47 17.17
C VAL A 620 -0.55 -1.94 17.62
N ILE A 621 0.36 -1.01 17.91
CA ILE A 621 1.70 -1.39 18.34
C ILE A 621 1.72 -1.99 19.75
N ALA A 622 0.96 -1.46 20.70
CA ALA A 622 0.83 -2.03 22.02
C ALA A 622 0.29 -3.46 21.98
N ASN A 623 -0.70 -3.71 21.13
CA ASN A 623 -1.23 -5.06 20.91
C ASN A 623 -0.23 -6.03 20.28
N ARG A 624 0.62 -5.56 19.34
CA ARG A 624 1.67 -6.39 18.74
C ARG A 624 2.78 -6.71 19.72
N ILE A 625 3.22 -5.74 20.53
CA ILE A 625 4.19 -6.00 21.62
C ILE A 625 3.63 -7.06 22.56
N TRP A 626 2.36 -6.93 22.94
CA TRP A 626 1.67 -7.93 23.74
C TRP A 626 1.62 -9.30 23.08
N HIS A 627 1.25 -9.34 21.79
CA HIS A 627 1.20 -10.57 21.01
C HIS A 627 2.54 -11.32 21.02
N TYR A 628 3.65 -10.63 20.78
CA TYR A 628 4.96 -11.26 20.73
C TYR A 628 5.40 -11.83 22.08
N HIS A 629 5.01 -11.23 23.20
CA HIS A 629 5.33 -11.76 24.53
C HIS A 629 4.42 -12.91 24.97
N PHE A 630 3.14 -12.88 24.60
CA PHE A 630 2.15 -13.86 25.08
C PHE A 630 1.69 -14.84 24.00
N GLY A 631 2.18 -14.72 22.76
CA GLY A 631 1.77 -15.58 21.66
C GLY A 631 0.35 -15.29 21.13
N LYS A 632 -0.38 -14.36 21.76
CA LYS A 632 -1.72 -13.92 21.35
C LYS A 632 -1.94 -12.46 21.71
N GLY A 633 -2.46 -11.66 20.77
CA GLY A 633 -2.83 -10.28 21.04
C GLY A 633 -4.05 -10.13 21.94
N ILE A 634 -4.18 -9.01 22.64
CA ILE A 634 -5.41 -8.60 23.29
C ILE A 634 -6.54 -8.51 22.25
N VAL A 635 -6.24 -7.97 21.07
CA VAL A 635 -6.99 -8.13 19.84
C VAL A 635 -6.32 -9.25 19.05
N ALA A 636 -6.97 -10.36 18.88
CA ALA A 636 -6.39 -11.55 18.26
C ALA A 636 -5.99 -11.33 16.79
N THR A 637 -6.68 -10.44 16.07
CA THR A 637 -6.36 -10.03 14.70
C THR A 637 -5.40 -8.84 14.70
N THR A 638 -4.10 -9.10 14.79
CA THR A 638 -3.05 -8.09 15.03
C THR A 638 -2.87 -7.06 13.90
N SER A 639 -3.47 -7.26 12.72
CA SER A 639 -3.50 -6.34 11.58
C SER A 639 -4.90 -5.91 11.16
N ASP A 640 -5.95 -6.28 11.95
CA ASP A 640 -7.33 -5.89 11.67
C ASP A 640 -8.03 -5.46 12.97
N PHE A 641 -8.17 -4.15 13.13
CA PHE A 641 -8.89 -3.46 14.21
C PHE A 641 -10.24 -2.91 13.72
N GLY A 642 -10.60 -3.24 12.48
CA GLY A 642 -11.88 -2.89 11.88
C GLY A 642 -13.02 -3.78 12.38
N VAL A 643 -14.19 -3.61 11.73
CA VAL A 643 -15.44 -4.28 12.11
C VAL A 643 -15.34 -5.81 11.98
N ARG A 644 -14.48 -6.32 11.13
CA ARG A 644 -14.23 -7.77 10.95
C ARG A 644 -13.14 -8.31 11.86
N GLY A 645 -12.39 -7.43 12.49
CA GLY A 645 -11.38 -7.81 13.47
C GLY A 645 -11.99 -8.39 14.75
N ALA A 646 -11.16 -9.06 15.52
CA ALA A 646 -11.56 -9.59 16.82
C ALA A 646 -11.81 -8.46 17.83
N ALA A 647 -12.80 -8.64 18.68
CA ALA A 647 -12.97 -7.74 19.81
C ALA A 647 -11.82 -7.94 20.84
N PRO A 648 -11.37 -6.88 21.51
CA PRO A 648 -10.33 -7.00 22.54
C PRO A 648 -10.84 -7.82 23.74
N THR A 649 -10.03 -8.76 24.20
CA THR A 649 -10.33 -9.55 25.42
C THR A 649 -10.28 -8.69 26.68
N HIS A 650 -9.40 -7.69 26.70
CA HIS A 650 -9.15 -6.74 27.79
C HIS A 650 -9.11 -5.30 27.24
N PRO A 651 -10.26 -4.71 26.91
CA PRO A 651 -10.28 -3.38 26.24
C PRO A 651 -9.63 -2.28 27.11
N GLU A 652 -9.87 -2.30 28.40
CA GLU A 652 -9.27 -1.31 29.33
C GLU A 652 -7.76 -1.47 29.44
N LEU A 653 -7.24 -2.70 29.46
CA LEU A 653 -5.80 -2.95 29.46
C LEU A 653 -5.16 -2.46 28.15
N LEU A 654 -5.80 -2.70 27.00
CA LEU A 654 -5.31 -2.22 25.70
C LEU A 654 -5.19 -0.70 25.69
N ASP A 655 -6.23 0.00 26.15
CA ASP A 655 -6.23 1.46 26.24
C ASP A 655 -5.21 1.98 27.25
N TYR A 656 -5.07 1.30 28.39
CA TYR A 656 -4.03 1.64 29.38
C TYR A 656 -2.63 1.50 28.78
N LEU A 657 -2.32 0.40 28.10
CA LEU A 657 -1.03 0.17 27.47
C LEU A 657 -0.75 1.18 26.35
N ALA A 658 -1.74 1.48 25.51
CA ALA A 658 -1.63 2.47 24.45
C ALA A 658 -1.36 3.88 25.00
N ALA A 659 -2.12 4.30 26.02
CA ALA A 659 -1.92 5.58 26.70
C ALA A 659 -0.55 5.65 27.39
N ARG A 660 -0.16 4.59 28.07
CA ARG A 660 1.13 4.50 28.77
C ARG A 660 2.29 4.54 27.81
N PHE A 661 2.17 3.88 26.65
CA PHE A 661 3.19 3.92 25.61
C PHE A 661 3.45 5.34 25.10
N VAL A 662 2.40 6.11 24.88
CA VAL A 662 2.49 7.52 24.49
C VAL A 662 3.14 8.36 25.61
N GLU A 663 2.67 8.20 26.86
CA GLU A 663 3.21 8.92 28.02
C GLU A 663 4.68 8.62 28.30
N ASP A 664 5.11 7.39 28.08
CA ASP A 664 6.51 6.97 28.25
C ASP A 664 7.42 7.43 27.10
N GLY A 665 6.89 8.28 26.18
CA GLY A 665 7.64 8.83 25.05
C GLY A 665 7.76 7.82 23.90
N TRP A 666 6.75 6.98 23.70
CA TRP A 666 6.70 5.98 22.65
C TRP A 666 7.86 4.96 22.68
N SER A 667 8.37 4.65 23.88
CA SER A 667 9.52 3.78 24.11
C SER A 667 9.15 2.31 24.13
N PHE A 668 9.71 1.53 23.20
CA PHE A 668 9.57 0.08 23.18
C PHE A 668 10.17 -0.56 24.42
N LYS A 669 11.38 -0.13 24.84
CA LYS A 669 12.09 -0.73 25.97
C LYS A 669 11.35 -0.55 27.28
N LYS A 670 10.73 0.60 27.50
CA LYS A 670 9.89 0.82 28.68
C LYS A 670 8.64 -0.07 28.66
N MET A 671 7.99 -0.26 27.49
CA MET A 671 6.84 -1.13 27.37
C MET A 671 7.21 -2.60 27.62
N HIS A 672 8.34 -3.08 27.06
CA HIS A 672 8.85 -4.42 27.39
C HIS A 672 9.08 -4.59 28.88
N LYS A 673 9.76 -3.65 29.50
CA LYS A 673 10.05 -3.69 30.94
C LYS A 673 8.77 -3.74 31.77
N LEU A 674 7.76 -2.94 31.42
CA LEU A 674 6.45 -2.95 32.09
C LEU A 674 5.79 -4.34 32.00
N ILE A 675 5.81 -4.97 30.82
CA ILE A 675 5.16 -6.26 30.59
C ILE A 675 5.96 -7.41 31.26
N LEU A 676 7.27 -7.47 31.07
CA LEU A 676 8.10 -8.58 31.57
C LEU A 676 8.17 -8.60 33.11
N LEU A 677 8.08 -7.44 33.77
CA LEU A 677 8.07 -7.36 35.24
C LEU A 677 6.70 -7.66 35.86
N SER A 678 5.66 -7.92 35.04
CA SER A 678 4.35 -8.31 35.57
C SER A 678 4.36 -9.72 36.13
N GLU A 679 3.52 -9.99 37.13
CA GLU A 679 3.22 -11.36 37.62
C GLU A 679 2.66 -12.23 36.50
N THR A 680 1.83 -11.64 35.62
CA THR A 680 1.21 -12.29 34.46
C THR A 680 2.25 -12.91 33.52
N TYR A 681 3.31 -12.16 33.18
CA TYR A 681 4.39 -12.68 32.33
C TYR A 681 5.21 -13.78 33.02
N GLN A 682 5.33 -13.70 34.34
CA GLN A 682 6.13 -14.63 35.15
C GLN A 682 5.37 -15.93 35.50
N LEU A 683 4.10 -16.10 35.06
CA LEU A 683 3.37 -17.35 35.26
C LEU A 683 4.02 -18.51 34.51
N ALA A 684 3.91 -19.70 35.08
CA ALA A 684 4.25 -20.95 34.41
C ALA A 684 3.23 -21.30 33.31
N SER A 685 3.63 -22.13 32.34
CA SER A 685 2.76 -22.65 31.28
C SER A 685 1.91 -23.87 31.69
N MET A 686 1.99 -24.28 32.98
CA MET A 686 1.32 -25.48 33.51
C MET A 686 -0.20 -25.36 33.46
N ASP A 687 -0.85 -26.43 33.08
CA ASP A 687 -2.30 -26.51 33.02
C ASP A 687 -2.94 -26.55 34.41
N ILE A 688 -4.12 -25.93 34.53
CA ILE A 688 -5.05 -26.03 35.66
C ILE A 688 -6.38 -26.53 35.07
N PRO A 689 -6.76 -27.81 35.32
CA PRO A 689 -7.92 -28.44 34.67
C PRO A 689 -9.22 -27.64 34.79
N ALA A 690 -9.48 -27.04 35.96
CA ALA A 690 -10.68 -26.22 36.19
C ALA A 690 -10.68 -24.95 35.27
N ASN A 691 -9.53 -24.32 35.05
CA ASN A 691 -9.42 -23.17 34.19
C ASN A 691 -9.50 -23.58 32.71
N SER A 692 -8.88 -24.70 32.33
CA SER A 692 -8.95 -25.23 30.95
C SER A 692 -10.36 -25.58 30.54
N ALA A 693 -11.21 -26.02 31.47
CA ALA A 693 -12.63 -26.26 31.23
C ALA A 693 -13.40 -24.97 30.87
N THR A 694 -13.00 -23.83 31.46
CA THR A 694 -13.66 -22.51 31.26
C THR A 694 -13.03 -21.72 30.10
N ASP A 695 -11.71 -21.69 30.03
CA ASP A 695 -10.94 -20.97 29.03
C ASP A 695 -9.80 -21.84 28.47
N PRO A 696 -10.13 -22.80 27.59
CA PRO A 696 -9.16 -23.76 27.04
C PRO A 696 -8.08 -23.08 26.20
N GLN A 697 -8.40 -21.93 25.61
CA GLN A 697 -7.48 -21.15 24.76
C GLN A 697 -6.63 -20.14 25.53
N ASN A 698 -6.76 -20.09 26.86
CA ASN A 698 -6.08 -19.14 27.72
C ASN A 698 -6.20 -17.67 27.25
N ASN A 699 -7.43 -17.29 26.83
CA ASN A 699 -7.71 -15.91 26.37
C ASN A 699 -7.52 -14.87 27.48
N TYR A 700 -7.65 -15.30 28.74
CA TYR A 700 -7.59 -14.43 29.91
C TYR A 700 -6.27 -14.52 30.67
N LEU A 701 -5.29 -15.28 30.14
CA LEU A 701 -3.90 -15.35 30.63
C LEU A 701 -3.80 -15.82 32.10
N TRP A 702 -4.54 -16.87 32.47
CA TRP A 702 -4.38 -17.52 33.77
C TRP A 702 -3.10 -18.36 33.88
N ARG A 703 -2.38 -18.61 32.77
CA ARG A 703 -1.04 -19.19 32.65
C ARG A 703 -0.28 -18.53 31.51
N GLN A 704 1.02 -18.79 31.38
CA GLN A 704 1.77 -18.45 30.18
C GLN A 704 1.42 -19.39 29.00
N ASN A 705 1.43 -18.89 27.78
CA ASN A 705 1.32 -19.72 26.58
C ASN A 705 2.69 -20.29 26.21
N ARG A 706 2.73 -21.58 25.93
CA ARG A 706 3.90 -22.19 25.31
C ARG A 706 4.01 -21.74 23.87
N GLN A 707 5.20 -21.29 23.46
CA GLN A 707 5.45 -20.82 22.11
C GLN A 707 6.55 -21.65 21.45
N ARG A 708 6.40 -21.97 20.16
CA ARG A 708 7.47 -22.58 19.37
C ARG A 708 8.44 -21.46 18.96
N LEU A 709 9.74 -21.79 18.96
CA LEU A 709 10.77 -20.90 18.40
C LEU A 709 10.51 -20.63 16.92
N ASP A 710 10.76 -19.41 16.49
CA ASP A 710 10.71 -19.04 15.09
C ASP A 710 11.81 -19.72 14.28
N ALA A 711 11.67 -19.79 12.96
CA ALA A 711 12.65 -20.39 12.07
C ALA A 711 14.06 -19.83 12.30
N GLU A 712 14.17 -18.52 12.44
CA GLU A 712 15.44 -17.84 12.70
C GLU A 712 16.00 -18.18 14.08
N GLU A 713 15.17 -18.26 15.12
CA GLU A 713 15.59 -18.60 16.47
C GLU A 713 16.14 -20.02 16.55
N ILE A 714 15.55 -20.95 15.82
CA ILE A 714 16.02 -22.35 15.76
C ILE A 714 17.44 -22.41 15.18
N THR A 715 17.65 -21.86 13.98
CA THR A 715 18.97 -21.91 13.33
C THR A 715 20.02 -21.08 14.05
N ASP A 716 19.67 -19.88 14.52
CA ASP A 716 20.58 -19.01 15.24
C ASP A 716 21.00 -19.65 16.57
N SER A 717 20.07 -20.32 17.28
CA SER A 717 20.39 -21.03 18.52
C SER A 717 21.33 -22.21 18.26
N ILE A 718 21.05 -23.02 17.25
CA ILE A 718 21.92 -24.16 16.90
C ILE A 718 23.31 -23.69 16.52
N ARG A 719 23.43 -22.64 15.70
CA ARG A 719 24.74 -22.06 15.32
C ARG A 719 25.47 -21.41 16.50
N LEU A 720 24.75 -20.77 17.43
CA LEU A 720 25.34 -20.24 18.65
C LEU A 720 25.92 -21.34 19.52
N LEU A 721 25.17 -22.41 19.74
CA LEU A 721 25.60 -23.56 20.53
C LEU A 721 26.80 -24.27 19.91
N SER A 722 26.83 -24.44 18.60
CA SER A 722 27.97 -25.01 17.86
C SER A 722 29.16 -24.07 17.78
N GLY A 723 28.96 -22.75 17.95
CA GLY A 723 30.02 -21.73 17.83
C GLY A 723 30.29 -21.27 16.40
N THR A 724 29.34 -21.54 15.48
CA THR A 724 29.43 -21.13 14.07
C THR A 724 28.68 -19.84 13.75
N LEU A 725 27.95 -19.26 14.73
CA LEU A 725 27.21 -18.04 14.55
C LEU A 725 28.11 -16.81 14.55
N ASP A 726 28.10 -16.04 13.48
CA ASP A 726 28.71 -14.71 13.40
C ASP A 726 27.71 -13.66 13.91
N LEU A 727 28.03 -13.02 15.03
CA LEU A 727 27.21 -11.98 15.67
C LEU A 727 27.43 -10.58 15.08
N SER A 728 28.27 -10.42 14.06
CA SER A 728 28.46 -9.12 13.40
C SER A 728 27.25 -8.69 12.59
N MET A 729 27.00 -7.37 12.51
CA MET A 729 25.92 -6.82 11.70
C MET A 729 26.14 -7.13 10.21
N GLY A 730 25.08 -7.59 9.54
CA GLY A 730 25.11 -7.86 8.11
C GLY A 730 25.08 -6.57 7.27
N GLY A 731 25.75 -6.63 6.12
CA GLY A 731 25.77 -5.57 5.12
C GLY A 731 25.07 -5.96 3.82
N ARG A 732 25.57 -5.42 2.71
CA ARG A 732 25.15 -5.74 1.34
C ARG A 732 25.45 -7.19 1.00
N HIS A 733 24.50 -7.84 0.34
CA HIS A 733 24.75 -9.13 -0.29
C HIS A 733 25.62 -8.97 -1.55
N PRO A 734 26.38 -10.00 -1.96
CA PRO A 734 27.26 -9.95 -3.13
C PRO A 734 26.45 -10.06 -4.45
N PHE A 735 25.46 -9.17 -4.61
CA PHE A 735 24.68 -9.09 -5.83
C PHE A 735 25.54 -8.68 -7.02
N PRO A 736 25.15 -9.08 -8.25
CA PRO A 736 25.78 -8.61 -9.48
C PRO A 736 25.79 -7.09 -9.56
N ASN A 737 26.68 -6.52 -10.37
CA ASN A 737 26.69 -5.09 -10.63
C ASN A 737 25.42 -4.68 -11.35
N ASP A 738 24.70 -3.70 -10.80
CA ASP A 738 23.41 -3.24 -11.29
C ASP A 738 23.42 -2.74 -12.75
N ARG A 739 24.58 -2.29 -13.24
CA ARG A 739 24.74 -1.76 -14.59
C ARG A 739 25.05 -2.83 -15.63
N THR A 740 25.37 -4.03 -15.19
CA THR A 740 25.75 -5.17 -16.08
C THR A 740 24.87 -6.39 -15.91
N TYR A 741 23.96 -6.38 -14.95
CA TYR A 741 23.00 -7.46 -14.77
C TYR A 741 21.73 -7.16 -15.58
N PHE A 742 21.48 -7.96 -16.62
CA PHE A 742 20.33 -7.82 -17.49
C PHE A 742 19.26 -8.81 -17.08
N TYR A 743 18.13 -8.29 -16.64
CA TYR A 743 16.98 -9.10 -16.24
C TYR A 743 16.26 -9.66 -17.45
N ARG A 744 15.70 -10.85 -17.28
CA ARG A 744 14.81 -11.48 -18.25
C ARG A 744 13.44 -11.60 -17.62
N GLN A 745 12.42 -11.22 -18.39
CA GLN A 745 11.04 -11.41 -17.98
C GLN A 745 10.79 -12.92 -17.77
N HIS A 746 10.10 -13.28 -16.68
CA HIS A 746 9.81 -14.67 -16.28
C HIS A 746 11.04 -15.52 -15.89
N GLU A 747 12.19 -14.91 -15.71
CA GLU A 747 13.37 -15.55 -15.15
C GLU A 747 13.74 -14.84 -13.84
N PRO A 748 13.15 -15.22 -12.69
CA PRO A 748 13.44 -14.55 -11.42
C PRO A 748 14.89 -14.74 -11.02
N PHE A 749 15.42 -13.78 -10.26
CA PHE A 749 16.77 -13.92 -9.70
C PHE A 749 16.84 -15.16 -8.80
N THR A 750 17.79 -16.04 -9.06
CA THR A 750 17.95 -17.33 -8.34
C THR A 750 19.18 -17.38 -7.43
N GLY A 751 19.98 -16.31 -7.37
CA GLY A 751 21.12 -16.25 -6.49
C GLY A 751 20.71 -16.35 -5.02
N ASN A 752 21.33 -17.26 -4.28
CA ASN A 752 21.17 -17.38 -2.84
C ASN A 752 22.54 -17.25 -2.19
N PHE A 753 22.64 -16.36 -1.20
CA PHE A 753 23.91 -16.09 -0.53
C PHE A 753 23.81 -16.56 0.91
N GLU A 754 24.41 -17.72 1.18
CA GLU A 754 24.52 -18.22 2.56
C GLU A 754 25.41 -17.31 3.41
N SER A 755 25.04 -17.19 4.67
CA SER A 755 25.78 -16.39 5.64
C SER A 755 25.83 -17.10 7.00
N PRO A 756 26.96 -17.08 7.70
CA PRO A 756 27.05 -17.56 9.07
C PRO A 756 26.46 -16.58 10.08
N ARG A 757 26.05 -15.38 9.64
CA ARG A 757 25.43 -14.36 10.51
C ARG A 757 24.05 -14.77 10.96
N ARG A 758 23.50 -14.01 11.89
CA ARG A 758 22.12 -14.17 12.32
C ARG A 758 21.16 -14.18 11.13
N ALA A 759 20.14 -15.01 11.21
CA ALA A 759 19.19 -15.23 10.11
C ALA A 759 18.45 -13.95 9.66
N VAL A 760 18.31 -12.93 10.52
CA VAL A 760 17.78 -11.61 10.16
C VAL A 760 18.58 -10.92 9.05
N TYR A 761 19.86 -11.27 8.90
CA TYR A 761 20.76 -10.79 7.84
C TYR A 761 20.80 -11.71 6.62
N GLY A 762 20.10 -12.84 6.66
CA GLY A 762 19.95 -13.71 5.49
C GLY A 762 19.17 -13.02 4.38
N MET A 763 19.53 -13.35 3.14
CA MET A 763 18.85 -12.81 1.96
C MET A 763 17.37 -13.22 1.92
N GLN A 764 16.49 -12.27 1.74
CA GLN A 764 15.05 -12.48 1.57
C GLN A 764 14.64 -12.20 0.12
N GLN A 765 14.11 -13.21 -0.57
CA GLN A 765 13.60 -13.10 -1.93
C GLN A 765 12.08 -13.24 -1.95
N ARG A 766 11.42 -12.53 -2.89
CA ARG A 766 9.95 -12.57 -2.98
C ARG A 766 9.45 -13.78 -3.75
N ILE A 767 10.15 -14.22 -4.78
CA ILE A 767 9.73 -15.33 -5.66
C ILE A 767 10.44 -16.62 -5.26
N VAL A 768 11.78 -16.60 -5.17
CA VAL A 768 12.58 -17.77 -4.79
C VAL A 768 12.81 -17.77 -3.29
N LYS A 769 11.83 -18.29 -2.54
CA LYS A 769 11.90 -18.36 -1.08
C LYS A 769 13.02 -19.27 -0.60
N ASN A 770 13.61 -18.91 0.53
CA ASN A 770 14.55 -19.80 1.21
C ASN A 770 13.81 -21.07 1.68
N PRO A 771 14.21 -22.27 1.25
CA PRO A 771 13.48 -23.52 1.53
C PRO A 771 13.32 -23.81 3.04
N TYR A 772 14.33 -23.48 3.84
CA TYR A 772 14.26 -23.66 5.30
C TYR A 772 13.25 -22.71 5.94
N LEU A 773 13.28 -21.43 5.57
CA LEU A 773 12.35 -20.45 6.12
C LEU A 773 10.89 -20.76 5.71
N ASP A 774 10.68 -21.17 4.47
CA ASP A 774 9.34 -21.58 3.99
C ASP A 774 8.84 -22.85 4.75
N LEU A 775 9.73 -23.79 5.03
CA LEU A 775 9.42 -25.00 5.77
C LEU A 775 9.03 -24.73 7.24
N PHE A 776 9.67 -23.76 7.89
CA PHE A 776 9.49 -23.44 9.32
C PHE A 776 8.66 -22.18 9.57
N ASP A 777 7.71 -21.86 8.68
CA ASP A 777 6.80 -20.72 8.80
C ASP A 777 7.52 -19.35 8.90
N GLY A 778 8.63 -19.21 8.18
CA GLY A 778 9.41 -17.97 8.13
C GLY A 778 8.68 -16.83 7.43
N PRO A 779 9.32 -15.66 7.29
CA PRO A 779 8.67 -14.47 6.74
C PRO A 779 8.28 -14.61 5.27
N ASP A 780 7.15 -13.99 4.89
CA ASP A 780 6.77 -13.82 3.51
C ASP A 780 7.06 -12.38 3.05
N GLY A 781 7.96 -12.23 2.08
CA GLY A 781 8.28 -10.92 1.49
C GLY A 781 7.15 -10.28 0.68
N ASN A 782 6.02 -10.95 0.46
CA ASN A 782 4.91 -10.47 -0.35
C ASN A 782 3.71 -9.97 0.47
N LEU A 783 3.59 -10.41 1.73
CA LEU A 783 2.44 -10.10 2.59
C LEU A 783 2.88 -9.44 3.91
N PRO A 784 2.17 -8.42 4.39
CA PRO A 784 2.36 -7.91 5.74
C PRO A 784 2.07 -9.00 6.77
N MET A 785 3.03 -9.32 7.63
CA MET A 785 2.90 -10.34 8.66
C MET A 785 3.13 -9.73 10.04
N SER A 786 2.05 -9.43 10.76
CA SER A 786 2.13 -9.00 12.16
C SER A 786 2.08 -10.17 13.15
N GLU A 787 1.83 -11.36 12.65
CA GLU A 787 1.92 -12.63 13.36
C GLU A 787 2.36 -13.72 12.37
N ARG A 788 3.15 -14.68 12.83
CA ARG A 788 3.54 -15.85 12.04
C ARG A 788 2.66 -17.04 12.38
N ARG A 789 2.41 -17.88 11.39
CA ARG A 789 1.83 -19.18 11.66
C ARG A 789 2.85 -20.02 12.42
N SER A 790 2.39 -20.92 13.26
CA SER A 790 3.22 -21.92 13.91
C SER A 790 2.62 -23.29 13.62
N THR A 791 3.17 -23.95 12.59
CA THR A 791 2.73 -25.28 12.18
C THR A 791 3.67 -26.35 12.72
N THR A 792 3.16 -27.55 12.92
CA THR A 792 3.98 -28.75 13.22
C THR A 792 3.70 -29.77 12.13
N THR A 793 4.66 -29.99 11.24
CA THR A 793 4.50 -30.87 10.08
C THR A 793 5.52 -32.03 10.10
N SER A 794 5.19 -33.12 9.40
CA SER A 794 6.13 -34.22 9.22
C SER A 794 7.38 -33.83 8.45
N LEU A 795 7.28 -32.83 7.53
CA LEU A 795 8.43 -32.35 6.77
C LEU A 795 9.42 -31.60 7.66
N GLN A 796 8.92 -30.81 8.63
CA GLN A 796 9.78 -30.16 9.63
C GLN A 796 10.51 -31.21 10.48
N ALA A 797 9.81 -32.26 10.92
CA ALA A 797 10.44 -33.35 11.65
C ALA A 797 11.49 -34.07 10.81
N LEU A 798 11.20 -34.38 9.54
CA LEU A 798 12.17 -35.01 8.62
C LEU A 798 13.41 -34.13 8.38
N TYR A 799 13.24 -32.82 8.25
CA TYR A 799 14.37 -31.90 8.15
C TYR A 799 15.26 -31.95 9.39
N LEU A 800 14.65 -31.86 10.57
CA LEU A 800 15.38 -31.93 11.85
C LEU A 800 16.08 -33.27 12.05
N MET A 801 15.59 -34.35 11.46
CA MET A 801 16.17 -35.69 11.58
C MET A 801 17.25 -36.03 10.55
N ASN A 802 17.23 -35.36 9.37
CA ASN A 802 18.00 -35.87 8.22
C ASN A 802 18.80 -34.77 7.47
N SER A 803 18.74 -33.51 7.90
CA SER A 803 19.47 -32.47 7.16
C SER A 803 20.94 -32.45 7.48
N GLU A 804 21.78 -32.24 6.47
CA GLU A 804 23.22 -32.05 6.62
C GLU A 804 23.59 -30.94 7.62
N PHE A 805 22.77 -29.90 7.68
CA PHE A 805 22.89 -28.83 8.66
C PHE A 805 22.82 -29.38 10.10
N MET A 806 21.79 -30.19 10.40
CA MET A 806 21.63 -30.77 11.73
C MET A 806 22.77 -31.73 12.10
N ASP A 807 23.18 -32.55 11.15
CA ASP A 807 24.29 -33.49 11.35
C ASP A 807 25.61 -32.75 11.65
N HIS A 808 25.93 -31.78 10.82
CA HIS A 808 27.16 -30.98 10.98
C HIS A 808 27.18 -30.23 12.31
N GLN A 809 26.09 -29.53 12.64
CA GLN A 809 26.01 -28.73 13.87
C GLN A 809 26.00 -29.63 15.13
N SER A 810 25.32 -30.78 15.07
CA SER A 810 25.34 -31.76 16.16
C SER A 810 26.73 -32.33 16.45
N ALA A 811 27.52 -32.56 15.42
CA ALA A 811 28.92 -32.99 15.56
C ALA A 811 29.76 -31.93 16.31
N LEU A 812 29.67 -30.66 15.87
CA LEU A 812 30.41 -29.56 16.51
C LEU A 812 30.03 -29.35 17.99
N ILE A 813 28.71 -29.46 18.30
CA ILE A 813 28.22 -29.37 19.69
C ILE A 813 28.74 -30.57 20.50
N THR A 814 28.78 -31.76 19.89
CA THR A 814 29.29 -32.97 20.54
C THR A 814 30.78 -32.82 20.90
N ASP A 815 31.61 -32.27 20.05
CA ASP A 815 33.02 -32.01 20.36
C ASP A 815 33.17 -31.10 21.59
N LYS A 816 32.38 -30.04 21.70
CA LYS A 816 32.33 -29.19 22.88
C LYS A 816 31.87 -29.94 24.12
N LEU A 817 30.86 -30.77 24.00
CA LEU A 817 30.32 -31.60 25.09
C LEU A 817 31.39 -32.57 25.59
N LEU A 818 32.10 -33.23 24.69
CA LEU A 818 33.15 -34.18 25.05
C LEU A 818 34.34 -33.52 25.73
N ALA A 819 34.64 -32.27 25.36
CA ALA A 819 35.67 -31.46 25.98
C ALA A 819 35.27 -30.94 27.38
N ALA A 820 33.99 -30.63 27.59
CA ALA A 820 33.48 -30.01 28.82
C ALA A 820 33.34 -30.97 30.01
N GLY A 821 33.15 -32.27 29.78
CA GLY A 821 32.92 -33.25 30.85
C GLY A 821 33.80 -34.51 30.71
N LYS A 822 34.33 -35.02 31.83
CA LYS A 822 35.12 -36.27 31.83
C LYS A 822 34.28 -37.54 32.08
N THR A 823 33.07 -37.39 32.66
CA THR A 823 32.20 -38.52 33.00
C THR A 823 30.85 -38.40 32.28
N THR A 824 30.17 -39.53 32.09
CA THR A 824 28.82 -39.55 31.44
C THR A 824 27.82 -38.64 32.17
N PRO A 825 27.66 -38.67 33.49
CA PRO A 825 26.76 -37.75 34.18
C PRO A 825 27.14 -36.28 33.99
N ALA A 826 28.40 -35.91 34.04
CA ALA A 826 28.86 -34.54 33.84
C ALA A 826 28.56 -34.03 32.40
N ARG A 827 28.67 -34.91 31.41
CA ARG A 827 28.34 -34.61 30.01
C ARG A 827 26.81 -34.44 29.82
N ILE A 828 26.01 -35.31 30.47
CA ILE A 828 24.53 -35.17 30.43
C ILE A 828 24.12 -33.84 31.07
N GLU A 829 24.64 -33.49 32.23
CA GLU A 829 24.41 -32.23 32.90
C GLU A 829 24.80 -31.04 32.01
N TRP A 830 25.95 -31.12 31.34
CA TRP A 830 26.38 -30.08 30.41
C TRP A 830 25.42 -29.95 29.24
N ALA A 831 24.95 -31.04 28.65
CA ALA A 831 24.03 -31.03 27.50
C ALA A 831 22.71 -30.40 27.87
N TYR A 832 22.11 -30.80 28.98
CA TYR A 832 20.83 -30.24 29.46
C TYR A 832 20.99 -28.74 29.81
N GLY A 833 22.01 -28.38 30.52
CA GLY A 833 22.29 -26.98 30.92
C GLY A 833 22.53 -26.10 29.69
N THR A 834 23.20 -26.60 28.65
CA THR A 834 23.52 -25.83 27.46
C THR A 834 22.40 -25.78 26.43
N ILE A 835 21.73 -26.92 26.16
CA ILE A 835 20.71 -27.02 25.10
C ILE A 835 19.32 -26.58 25.63
N PHE A 836 18.95 -27.01 26.84
CA PHE A 836 17.63 -26.73 27.41
C PHE A 836 17.62 -25.61 28.46
N GLY A 837 18.81 -25.19 28.91
CA GLY A 837 18.94 -24.13 29.90
C GLY A 837 18.54 -24.55 31.33
N ARG A 838 18.57 -25.86 31.65
CA ARG A 838 18.23 -26.42 32.97
C ARG A 838 18.97 -27.70 33.27
N SER A 839 19.02 -28.07 34.51
CA SER A 839 19.55 -29.40 34.90
C SER A 839 18.59 -30.52 34.50
N PRO A 840 19.07 -31.71 34.19
CA PRO A 840 18.28 -32.89 33.91
C PRO A 840 17.55 -33.38 35.18
N ARG A 841 16.37 -33.92 35.04
CA ARG A 841 15.67 -34.64 36.12
C ARG A 841 16.25 -36.06 36.30
N PRO A 842 16.03 -36.70 37.43
CA PRO A 842 16.52 -38.06 37.67
C PRO A 842 16.10 -39.08 36.61
N ASP A 843 14.86 -38.99 36.15
CA ASP A 843 14.32 -39.82 35.07
C ASP A 843 15.00 -39.55 33.73
N GLU A 844 15.30 -38.28 33.43
CA GLU A 844 15.98 -37.88 32.22
C GLU A 844 17.47 -38.35 32.21
N ILE A 845 18.14 -38.38 33.37
CA ILE A 845 19.47 -38.92 33.46
C ILE A 845 19.45 -40.41 33.10
N ALA A 846 18.56 -41.19 33.73
CA ALA A 846 18.41 -42.61 33.49
C ALA A 846 18.10 -42.90 32.00
N GLN A 847 17.22 -42.15 31.39
CA GLN A 847 16.91 -42.27 29.96
C GLN A 847 18.09 -41.95 29.08
N SER A 848 18.84 -40.87 29.40
CA SER A 848 20.02 -40.48 28.67
C SER A 848 21.12 -41.55 28.73
N GLU A 849 21.35 -42.10 29.89
CA GLU A 849 22.34 -43.21 30.08
C GLU A 849 21.94 -44.47 29.31
N ALA A 850 20.62 -44.80 29.29
CA ALA A 850 20.10 -45.93 28.52
C ALA A 850 20.26 -45.72 27.02
N PHE A 851 20.02 -44.49 26.54
CA PHE A 851 20.22 -44.07 25.12
C PHE A 851 21.70 -44.25 24.73
N LEU A 852 22.61 -43.69 25.55
CA LEU A 852 24.06 -43.71 25.31
C LEU A 852 24.72 -45.08 25.34
N LYS A 853 24.03 -46.10 25.93
CA LYS A 853 24.47 -47.48 25.78
C LYS A 853 24.29 -48.02 24.38
N LYS A 854 23.39 -47.43 23.57
CA LYS A 854 23.01 -47.93 22.22
C LYS A 854 23.52 -47.03 21.10
N LEU A 855 23.61 -45.74 21.31
CA LEU A 855 23.88 -44.73 20.29
C LEU A 855 24.97 -43.74 20.74
N PRO A 856 25.70 -43.13 19.80
CA PRO A 856 26.79 -42.21 20.11
C PRO A 856 26.31 -40.87 20.63
N TRP A 857 27.22 -40.08 21.22
CA TRP A 857 26.94 -38.74 21.72
C TRP A 857 26.42 -37.80 20.66
N THR A 858 26.84 -37.92 19.41
CA THR A 858 26.35 -37.09 18.30
C THR A 858 24.84 -37.30 18.10
N SER A 859 24.41 -38.59 18.08
CA SER A 859 22.96 -38.91 18.00
C SER A 859 22.19 -38.42 19.22
N PHE A 860 22.80 -38.43 20.40
CA PHE A 860 22.17 -37.85 21.61
C PHE A 860 21.96 -36.35 21.48
N VAL A 861 22.98 -35.58 21.09
CA VAL A 861 22.90 -34.14 20.86
C VAL A 861 21.87 -33.84 19.77
N HIS A 862 21.92 -34.57 18.66
CA HIS A 862 20.98 -34.43 17.56
C HIS A 862 19.51 -34.62 18.02
N SER A 863 19.26 -35.68 18.82
CA SER A 863 17.92 -35.93 19.36
C SER A 863 17.45 -34.82 20.31
N MET A 864 18.33 -34.22 21.10
CA MET A 864 18.01 -33.10 21.96
C MET A 864 17.62 -31.86 21.15
N LEU A 865 18.37 -31.52 20.11
CA LEU A 865 18.07 -30.37 19.22
C LEU A 865 16.77 -30.55 18.43
N SER A 866 16.34 -31.78 18.19
CA SER A 866 15.09 -32.13 17.50
C SER A 866 13.90 -32.27 18.42
N SER A 867 14.06 -32.08 19.74
CA SER A 867 13.05 -32.33 20.75
C SER A 867 12.22 -31.10 21.12
N ASN A 868 11.01 -31.30 21.61
CA ASN A 868 10.15 -30.22 22.10
C ASN A 868 10.78 -29.31 23.17
N PRO A 869 11.55 -29.81 24.16
CA PRO A 869 12.24 -28.94 25.12
C PRO A 869 13.22 -27.94 24.50
N PHE A 870 13.75 -28.22 23.31
CA PHE A 870 14.56 -27.26 22.56
C PHE A 870 13.70 -26.32 21.72
N LEU A 871 12.72 -26.87 20.97
CA LEU A 871 11.91 -26.15 19.98
C LEU A 871 10.84 -25.24 20.58
N PHE A 872 10.49 -25.41 21.86
CA PHE A 872 9.46 -24.64 22.52
C PHE A 872 10.00 -23.90 23.75
N VAL A 873 9.39 -22.76 24.01
CA VAL A 873 9.60 -21.95 25.22
C VAL A 873 8.35 -21.99 26.05
N ASP A 874 8.50 -22.35 27.34
CA ASP A 874 7.46 -22.46 28.37
C ASP A 874 7.18 -21.12 29.07
#